data_504fe4740d7ed6b2fb462a47732d4e9c
#
_entry.id   504fe4740d7ed6b2fb462a47732d4e9c
#
_cell.length_a   1.000
_cell.length_b   1.000
_cell.length_c   1.000
_cell.angle_alpha   90.00
_cell.angle_beta   90.00
_cell.angle_gamma   90.00
#
_symmetry.space_group_name_H-M   'P 1'
#
loop_
_entity.id
_entity.type
_entity.pdbx_description
1 polymer ?
#
loop_
_entity_poly.entity_id
_entity_poly.type
_entity_poly.pdbx_seq_one_letter_code
_entity_poly.pdbx_strand_id
1 'polypeptide(L)'
;MNKKLLIAVVTLFISLTAFAQRPESKKITVSGKVIEKGTDLPLEYATIVFENIKTKQLSGGITDENGVFKFEVVAGNYNVRAEYISFKNVNISQKEYNSDINLGIIQMEADVAQLKDIDIIAEKSTVEIKLDKRVYNVGKDMMVKGGTVSDVLDNVPSVTVDAEGTVALRGNESVKILIDGKPSGLAGINIADALKLLPADAVEKVEVITNPSARYDAEGGGGIINIVLRKGKANGVNGSIMVNAGDPETYGTSVNLNKKSDDYNLFSNFGYNYRNNPGNSLVDAEYFNADGTTSRFIEERRTNDRISEGYNANFGIDLNLSKSLTWTNALTFRENDGKNPDNVYFNYFDASYNPTGVRNRLNDQISDEFSMEYSSNFTKKFKKDDHKLTVDLAFSQNKENEYATIYDQIIGDPSSLETQGTTNKNKQQRNLLQTDYVLPIGKSGRFEAGYRGSFQKNLTDFVVTPISDFSNTLEYVENVNAFYTQYGSKFNKFSYFLGLRFEDSHIEVNSLSLNNYNTKKYNNFFPSATVNYEFSESSSVSLSYSKRINRPRGRFLNPVSSLSSNINIFQGNPDIDPSLTDAIDLGYLKKWSKLTFNTSAYINITNDAFQFIRKESGLFVDGVPVILSTPINLSKEYRAGFEFNLNYTPYKWWRLNGNFNTFRSETQGDYSYVDYLGNTISQNFDNVAFTWFTRITSKITLPYKIDWQTNATYNAPQTNAQGKSLGVASMNLAFSKDILKDKASISLNISDVFNSRKRIMETNIPNVVNSYSEMQWRVRQVMVTFTYRFNKQKNERDRQPRRDDNGGEGDFMGRP
;
A
#
# COMPACT_ATOMS: atom_id res chain seq x y z
N MET A 1 -6.70 11.38 -25.92
CA MET A 1 -8.02 10.70 -25.94
C MET A 1 -9.04 11.53 -26.73
N ASN A 2 -9.78 10.92 -27.66
CA ASN A 2 -10.68 11.68 -28.54
C ASN A 2 -11.85 12.26 -27.73
N LYS A 3 -12.02 13.60 -27.68
CA LYS A 3 -13.11 14.32 -26.98
C LYS A 3 -14.52 13.73 -27.25
N LYS A 4 -14.70 13.05 -28.38
CA LYS A 4 -15.95 12.37 -28.76
C LYS A 4 -16.23 11.10 -27.93
N LEU A 5 -15.22 10.41 -27.41
CA LEU A 5 -15.39 9.23 -26.57
C LEU A 5 -15.83 9.60 -25.14
N LEU A 6 -15.30 10.72 -24.62
CA LEU A 6 -15.67 11.25 -23.31
C LEU A 6 -17.14 11.69 -23.29
N ILE A 7 -17.58 12.35 -24.35
CA ILE A 7 -18.99 12.81 -24.52
C ILE A 7 -19.93 11.59 -24.65
N ALA A 8 -19.54 10.54 -25.34
CA ALA A 8 -20.35 9.32 -25.48
C ALA A 8 -20.52 8.58 -24.15
N VAL A 9 -19.49 8.52 -23.32
CA VAL A 9 -19.56 7.92 -21.98
C VAL A 9 -20.42 8.76 -21.04
N VAL A 10 -20.32 10.07 -21.08
CA VAL A 10 -21.14 10.99 -20.26
C VAL A 10 -22.61 10.95 -20.70
N THR A 11 -22.87 10.83 -22.01
CA THR A 11 -24.25 10.74 -22.53
C THR A 11 -24.91 9.39 -22.21
N LEU A 12 -24.14 8.30 -22.19
CA LEU A 12 -24.63 6.99 -21.77
C LEU A 12 -25.01 6.98 -20.28
N PHE A 13 -24.27 7.72 -19.43
CA PHE A 13 -24.59 7.84 -18.00
C PHE A 13 -25.84 8.70 -17.73
N ILE A 14 -26.10 9.71 -18.54
CA ILE A 14 -27.28 10.58 -18.41
C ILE A 14 -28.56 9.86 -18.88
N SER A 15 -28.48 8.93 -19.85
CA SER A 15 -29.62 8.19 -20.34
C SER A 15 -30.11 7.07 -19.40
N LEU A 16 -29.26 6.61 -18.44
CA LEU A 16 -29.63 5.62 -17.42
C LEU A 16 -30.44 6.17 -16.24
N THR A 17 -30.55 7.51 -16.11
CA THR A 17 -31.30 8.15 -15.01
C THR A 17 -32.80 8.36 -15.32
N ALA A 18 -33.27 8.02 -16.51
CA ALA A 18 -34.63 8.36 -16.97
C ALA A 18 -35.73 7.30 -16.72
N PHE A 19 -35.44 6.15 -16.11
CA PHE A 19 -36.43 5.08 -15.89
C PHE A 19 -36.54 4.67 -14.44
N ALA A 20 -37.13 5.51 -13.56
CA ALA A 20 -37.68 5.06 -12.29
C ALA A 20 -38.70 6.06 -11.71
N GLN A 21 -39.84 6.24 -12.37
CA GLN A 21 -41.02 6.76 -11.67
C GLN A 21 -41.81 5.58 -11.08
N ARG A 22 -41.64 5.36 -9.77
CA ARG A 22 -42.60 4.57 -8.97
C ARG A 22 -43.84 5.44 -8.67
N PRO A 23 -45.07 4.88 -8.62
CA PRO A 23 -46.24 5.63 -8.18
C PRO A 23 -46.03 6.16 -6.76
N GLU A 24 -46.31 7.44 -6.53
CA GLU A 24 -46.28 8.06 -5.22
C GLU A 24 -47.21 7.35 -4.24
N SER A 25 -46.62 6.66 -3.26
CA SER A 25 -47.36 6.10 -2.16
C SER A 25 -47.79 7.20 -1.20
N LYS A 26 -49.06 7.22 -0.80
CA LYS A 26 -49.62 8.19 0.14
C LYS A 26 -48.76 8.21 1.42
N LYS A 27 -48.19 9.35 1.74
CA LYS A 27 -47.48 9.57 2.98
C LYS A 27 -48.41 10.16 4.04
N ILE A 28 -48.12 9.82 5.31
CA ILE A 28 -48.79 10.32 6.50
C ILE A 28 -47.74 10.92 7.44
N THR A 29 -48.12 11.95 8.16
CA THR A 29 -47.30 12.59 9.17
C THR A 29 -47.53 11.95 10.54
N VAL A 30 -46.47 11.55 11.20
CA VAL A 30 -46.48 11.03 12.58
C VAL A 30 -45.80 12.03 13.52
N SER A 31 -46.47 12.34 14.62
CA SER A 31 -45.93 13.26 15.66
C SER A 31 -46.18 12.73 17.06
N GLY A 32 -45.50 13.31 18.04
CA GLY A 32 -45.62 12.98 19.46
C GLY A 32 -44.46 13.47 20.29
N LYS A 33 -44.44 13.08 21.57
CA LYS A 33 -43.38 13.46 22.50
C LYS A 33 -42.91 12.25 23.31
N VAL A 34 -41.61 12.12 23.56
CA VAL A 34 -41.02 11.06 24.42
C VAL A 34 -40.43 11.71 25.68
N ILE A 35 -40.79 11.17 26.82
CA ILE A 35 -40.30 11.63 28.14
C ILE A 35 -39.86 10.45 29.01
N GLU A 36 -39.02 10.71 29.98
CA GLU A 36 -38.63 9.76 30.99
C GLU A 36 -39.77 9.60 32.03
N LYS A 37 -40.13 8.38 32.33
CA LYS A 37 -41.16 8.03 33.33
C LYS A 37 -40.65 8.36 34.74
N GLY A 38 -41.34 9.22 35.46
CA GLY A 38 -41.04 9.59 36.85
C GLY A 38 -40.30 10.90 37.04
N THR A 39 -39.57 11.39 36.04
CA THR A 39 -38.89 12.70 36.02
C THR A 39 -39.55 13.68 35.08
N ASP A 40 -40.38 13.20 34.13
CA ASP A 40 -41.01 13.92 33.03
C ASP A 40 -40.01 14.73 32.14
N LEU A 41 -38.72 14.42 32.27
CA LEU A 41 -37.66 15.01 31.43
C LEU A 41 -37.80 14.60 29.98
N PRO A 42 -37.66 15.51 29.00
CA PRO A 42 -37.70 15.17 27.60
C PRO A 42 -36.50 14.30 27.20
N LEU A 43 -36.75 13.23 26.47
CA LEU A 43 -35.69 12.34 25.92
C LEU A 43 -35.30 12.78 24.51
N GLU A 44 -34.21 13.50 24.39
CA GLU A 44 -33.63 13.93 23.12
C GLU A 44 -33.02 12.72 22.38
N TYR A 45 -33.26 12.60 21.07
CA TYR A 45 -32.80 11.47 20.21
C TYR A 45 -33.41 10.10 20.52
N ALA A 46 -34.52 10.02 21.22
CA ALA A 46 -35.29 8.78 21.29
C ALA A 46 -35.81 8.40 19.89
N THR A 47 -35.70 7.13 19.51
CA THR A 47 -36.06 6.65 18.18
C THR A 47 -37.44 6.06 18.16
N ILE A 48 -38.30 6.54 17.25
CA ILE A 48 -39.62 5.94 16.98
C ILE A 48 -39.48 5.08 15.73
N VAL A 49 -39.74 3.78 15.87
CA VAL A 49 -39.58 2.78 14.80
C VAL A 49 -40.94 2.31 14.32
N PHE A 50 -41.19 2.43 13.04
CA PHE A 50 -42.36 1.86 12.31
C PHE A 50 -41.85 0.67 11.47
N GLU A 51 -42.14 -0.55 11.95
CA GLU A 51 -41.86 -1.79 11.23
C GLU A 51 -43.08 -2.23 10.42
N ASN A 52 -43.00 -2.20 9.10
CA ASN A 52 -44.08 -2.70 8.25
C ASN A 52 -44.28 -4.20 8.46
N ILE A 53 -45.50 -4.61 8.80
CA ILE A 53 -45.81 -6.00 9.19
C ILE A 53 -45.56 -6.97 8.04
N LYS A 54 -45.87 -6.57 6.79
CA LYS A 54 -45.77 -7.43 5.60
C LYS A 54 -44.35 -7.45 5.02
N THR A 55 -43.73 -6.26 4.85
CA THR A 55 -42.44 -6.12 4.16
C THR A 55 -41.25 -6.18 5.11
N LYS A 56 -41.46 -6.07 6.42
CA LYS A 56 -40.44 -5.94 7.44
C LYS A 56 -39.51 -4.70 7.27
N GLN A 57 -39.90 -3.79 6.41
CA GLN A 57 -39.19 -2.55 6.19
C GLN A 57 -39.36 -1.64 7.42
N LEU A 58 -38.26 -1.04 7.86
CA LEU A 58 -38.22 -0.10 8.97
C LEU A 58 -38.27 1.34 8.43
N SER A 59 -39.14 2.17 9.03
CA SER A 59 -39.21 3.60 8.85
C SER A 59 -39.28 4.26 10.22
N GLY A 60 -39.04 5.55 10.38
CA GLY A 60 -39.16 6.20 11.69
C GLY A 60 -38.47 7.55 11.76
N GLY A 61 -38.39 8.09 12.96
CA GLY A 61 -37.73 9.36 13.25
C GLY A 61 -37.19 9.40 14.67
N ILE A 62 -36.54 10.52 15.00
CA ILE A 62 -35.93 10.77 16.31
C ILE A 62 -36.54 12.03 16.95
N THR A 63 -36.53 12.10 18.27
CA THR A 63 -36.95 13.28 19.02
C THR A 63 -35.89 14.39 19.01
N ASP A 64 -36.34 15.65 19.08
CA ASP A 64 -35.53 16.85 19.27
C ASP A 64 -35.13 17.09 20.75
N GLU A 65 -34.50 18.22 21.05
CA GLU A 65 -34.11 18.62 22.40
C GLU A 65 -35.26 18.76 23.42
N ASN A 66 -36.50 18.93 22.95
CA ASN A 66 -37.71 19.01 23.76
C ASN A 66 -38.45 17.66 23.85
N GLY A 67 -37.81 16.56 23.33
CA GLY A 67 -38.41 15.25 23.26
C GLY A 67 -39.50 15.09 22.20
N VAL A 68 -39.70 16.06 21.29
CA VAL A 68 -40.76 16.08 20.29
C VAL A 68 -40.24 15.42 18.99
N PHE A 69 -41.08 14.60 18.36
CA PHE A 69 -40.79 14.05 17.06
C PHE A 69 -41.90 14.39 16.03
N LYS A 70 -41.46 14.56 14.78
CA LYS A 70 -42.34 14.72 13.63
C LYS A 70 -41.62 14.19 12.37
N PHE A 71 -42.23 13.20 11.71
CA PHE A 71 -41.66 12.62 10.49
C PHE A 71 -42.75 12.02 9.60
N GLU A 72 -42.45 11.69 8.38
CA GLU A 72 -43.37 11.10 7.41
C GLU A 72 -43.08 9.61 7.24
N VAL A 73 -44.16 8.80 7.16
CA VAL A 73 -44.10 7.39 6.75
C VAL A 73 -45.17 7.13 5.67
N VAL A 74 -44.97 6.07 4.89
CA VAL A 74 -45.96 5.64 3.90
C VAL A 74 -47.17 5.04 4.64
N ALA A 75 -48.38 5.35 4.18
CA ALA A 75 -49.59 4.71 4.77
C ALA A 75 -49.52 3.18 4.69
N GLY A 76 -49.85 2.50 5.78
CA GLY A 76 -49.74 1.03 5.84
C GLY A 76 -49.93 0.45 7.23
N ASN A 77 -49.67 -0.85 7.35
CA ASN A 77 -49.85 -1.61 8.60
C ASN A 77 -48.47 -1.78 9.29
N TYR A 78 -48.32 -1.23 10.48
CA TYR A 78 -47.08 -1.13 11.21
C TYR A 78 -47.14 -1.65 12.63
N ASN A 79 -46.00 -2.21 13.06
CA ASN A 79 -45.68 -2.41 14.45
C ASN A 79 -44.85 -1.20 14.91
N VAL A 80 -45.34 -0.43 15.86
CA VAL A 80 -44.69 0.84 16.28
C VAL A 80 -44.13 0.70 17.68
N ARG A 81 -42.83 1.07 17.83
CA ARG A 81 -42.18 1.05 19.14
C ARG A 81 -41.25 2.28 19.30
N ALA A 82 -41.03 2.66 20.55
CA ALA A 82 -40.03 3.64 20.93
C ALA A 82 -38.82 2.94 21.54
N GLU A 83 -37.63 3.37 21.11
CA GLU A 83 -36.33 2.86 21.53
C GLU A 83 -35.43 4.02 21.98
N TYR A 84 -34.80 3.85 23.16
CA TYR A 84 -33.80 4.80 23.65
C TYR A 84 -32.72 4.06 24.44
N ILE A 85 -31.45 4.50 24.30
CA ILE A 85 -30.33 3.86 24.97
C ILE A 85 -30.53 3.90 26.49
N SER A 86 -30.36 2.77 27.16
CA SER A 86 -30.51 2.61 28.59
C SER A 86 -31.96 2.70 29.10
N PHE A 87 -32.95 2.61 28.21
CA PHE A 87 -34.38 2.56 28.55
C PHE A 87 -35.02 1.29 27.99
N LYS A 88 -36.05 0.81 28.66
CA LYS A 88 -36.86 -0.32 28.16
C LYS A 88 -37.60 0.09 26.90
N ASN A 89 -37.55 -0.74 25.86
CA ASN A 89 -38.33 -0.49 24.66
C ASN A 89 -39.83 -0.46 24.96
N VAL A 90 -40.52 0.56 24.45
CA VAL A 90 -41.96 0.71 24.63
C VAL A 90 -42.68 0.34 23.31
N ASN A 91 -43.43 -0.75 23.30
CA ASN A 91 -44.31 -1.09 22.19
C ASN A 91 -45.56 -0.23 22.26
N ILE A 92 -45.80 0.60 21.24
CA ILE A 92 -46.87 1.60 21.25
C ILE A 92 -48.15 1.04 20.67
N SER A 93 -48.08 0.39 19.51
CA SER A 93 -49.28 -0.17 18.84
C SER A 93 -48.89 -1.04 17.65
N GLN A 94 -49.81 -1.90 17.28
CA GLN A 94 -49.78 -2.67 16.03
C GLN A 94 -51.10 -2.45 15.31
N LYS A 95 -51.11 -1.57 14.26
CA LYS A 95 -52.36 -1.28 13.53
C LYS A 95 -52.07 -0.68 12.15
N GLU A 96 -53.12 -0.45 11.41
CA GLU A 96 -53.10 0.24 10.12
C GLU A 96 -53.15 1.77 10.34
N TYR A 97 -52.28 2.48 9.63
CA TYR A 97 -52.14 3.94 9.66
C TYR A 97 -52.37 4.48 8.25
N ASN A 98 -53.50 5.20 8.04
CA ASN A 98 -53.90 5.72 6.76
C ASN A 98 -54.07 7.24 6.71
N SER A 99 -53.91 7.92 7.84
CA SER A 99 -53.97 9.38 8.00
C SER A 99 -52.93 9.86 9.02
N ASP A 100 -52.69 11.16 9.03
CA ASP A 100 -51.80 11.82 9.99
C ASP A 100 -52.23 11.48 11.42
N ILE A 101 -51.23 11.21 12.29
CA ILE A 101 -51.46 10.78 13.65
C ILE A 101 -50.53 11.44 14.64
N ASN A 102 -51.08 11.79 15.80
CA ASN A 102 -50.32 12.16 16.98
C ASN A 102 -50.34 10.99 17.96
N LEU A 103 -49.15 10.43 18.26
CA LEU A 103 -48.98 9.31 19.20
C LEU A 103 -49.05 9.75 20.67
N GLY A 104 -49.15 11.09 20.92
CA GLY A 104 -49.22 11.63 22.27
C GLY A 104 -47.88 11.59 23.01
N ILE A 105 -47.94 11.52 24.32
CA ILE A 105 -46.76 11.43 25.18
C ILE A 105 -46.42 9.95 25.43
N ILE A 106 -45.18 9.54 25.05
CA ILE A 106 -44.67 8.21 25.25
C ILE A 106 -43.71 8.29 26.45
N GLN A 107 -44.04 7.55 27.51
CA GLN A 107 -43.18 7.49 28.71
C GLN A 107 -42.27 6.26 28.64
N MET A 108 -40.96 6.47 28.75
CA MET A 108 -39.93 5.42 28.77
C MET A 108 -39.34 5.26 30.16
N GLU A 109 -39.15 4.01 30.58
CA GLU A 109 -38.58 3.65 31.90
C GLU A 109 -37.10 3.25 31.73
N ALA A 110 -36.22 3.79 32.57
CA ALA A 110 -34.82 3.43 32.54
C ALA A 110 -34.61 1.93 32.79
N ASP A 111 -33.79 1.27 31.97
CA ASP A 111 -33.43 -0.14 32.12
C ASP A 111 -32.18 -0.28 32.98
N VAL A 112 -32.36 -0.47 34.28
CA VAL A 112 -31.26 -0.60 35.27
C VAL A 112 -30.42 -1.85 35.02
N ALA A 113 -30.89 -2.83 34.26
CA ALA A 113 -30.12 -4.03 33.96
C ALA A 113 -29.06 -3.81 32.84
N GLN A 114 -29.22 -2.80 31.98
CA GLN A 114 -28.25 -2.44 30.96
C GLN A 114 -27.14 -1.51 31.47
N LEU A 115 -27.21 -0.99 32.69
CA LEU A 115 -26.17 -0.11 33.27
C LEU A 115 -24.89 -0.83 33.69
N LYS A 116 -24.78 -2.15 33.51
CA LYS A 116 -23.58 -2.92 33.88
C LYS A 116 -22.52 -3.04 32.81
N ASP A 117 -22.80 -2.71 31.57
CA ASP A 117 -21.82 -2.71 30.47
C ASP A 117 -21.77 -1.31 29.82
N ILE A 118 -21.02 -0.40 30.47
CA ILE A 118 -20.52 0.78 29.76
C ILE A 118 -19.39 0.24 28.88
N ASP A 119 -19.74 -0.19 27.68
CA ASP A 119 -18.75 -0.36 26.61
C ASP A 119 -18.14 1.02 26.33
N ILE A 120 -16.93 1.22 26.82
CA ILE A 120 -16.10 2.36 26.43
C ILE A 120 -15.78 2.14 24.96
N ILE A 121 -16.55 2.75 24.07
CA ILE A 121 -16.28 2.75 22.63
C ILE A 121 -14.97 3.53 22.44
N ALA A 122 -13.85 2.82 22.47
CA ALA A 122 -12.56 3.38 22.15
C ALA A 122 -12.54 3.76 20.66
N GLU A 123 -12.18 5.00 20.35
CA GLU A 123 -11.96 5.41 18.98
C GLU A 123 -10.90 4.47 18.34
N LYS A 124 -11.18 3.96 17.11
CA LYS A 124 -10.27 3.09 16.37
C LYS A 124 -8.87 3.68 16.35
N SER A 125 -7.86 2.93 16.76
CA SER A 125 -6.47 3.40 16.75
C SER A 125 -5.95 3.52 15.31
N THR A 126 -4.95 4.36 15.08
CA THR A 126 -4.25 4.45 13.79
C THR A 126 -3.68 3.09 13.41
N VAL A 127 -3.18 2.34 14.38
CA VAL A 127 -2.64 0.98 14.21
C VAL A 127 -3.42 0.01 15.07
N GLU A 128 -3.96 -1.03 14.44
CA GLU A 128 -4.54 -2.19 15.13
C GLU A 128 -3.57 -3.36 15.00
N ILE A 129 -3.19 -3.94 16.12
CA ILE A 129 -2.29 -5.08 16.17
C ILE A 129 -3.12 -6.35 16.35
N LYS A 130 -3.00 -7.26 15.37
CA LYS A 130 -3.57 -8.62 15.38
C LYS A 130 -2.43 -9.63 15.39
N LEU A 131 -2.72 -10.89 15.63
CA LEU A 131 -1.70 -11.95 15.68
C LEU A 131 -1.11 -12.28 14.30
N ASP A 132 -1.96 -12.29 13.29
CA ASP A 132 -1.63 -12.67 11.91
C ASP A 132 -1.22 -11.47 11.04
N LYS A 133 -1.63 -10.26 11.44
CA LYS A 133 -1.41 -9.04 10.67
C LYS A 133 -1.47 -7.79 11.52
N ARG A 134 -0.91 -6.71 11.00
CA ARG A 134 -1.06 -5.35 11.52
C ARG A 134 -1.92 -4.56 10.56
N VAL A 135 -2.90 -3.86 11.08
CA VAL A 135 -3.83 -3.04 10.29
C VAL A 135 -3.57 -1.58 10.59
N TYR A 136 -3.14 -0.85 9.58
CA TYR A 136 -2.93 0.59 9.65
C TYR A 136 -4.14 1.32 9.03
N ASN A 137 -4.88 2.07 9.85
CA ASN A 137 -6.10 2.77 9.46
C ASN A 137 -5.77 4.15 8.89
N VAL A 138 -5.71 4.28 7.58
CA VAL A 138 -5.25 5.49 6.86
C VAL A 138 -6.08 6.72 7.19
N GLY A 139 -7.41 6.59 7.28
CA GLY A 139 -8.29 7.72 7.58
C GLY A 139 -8.13 8.32 8.98
N LYS A 140 -7.36 7.68 9.87
CA LYS A 140 -7.06 8.15 11.23
C LYS A 140 -5.68 8.80 11.34
N ASP A 141 -4.84 8.65 10.33
CA ASP A 141 -3.55 9.30 10.26
C ASP A 141 -3.66 10.65 9.53
N MET A 142 -3.12 11.68 10.17
CA MET A 142 -3.13 13.03 9.61
C MET A 142 -1.93 13.31 8.71
N MET A 143 -0.83 12.56 8.87
CA MET A 143 0.41 12.72 8.10
C MET A 143 0.21 12.45 6.62
N VAL A 144 -0.73 11.56 6.29
CA VAL A 144 -0.95 11.09 4.91
C VAL A 144 -2.05 11.86 4.18
N LYS A 145 -2.72 12.81 4.83
CA LYS A 145 -3.78 13.61 4.19
C LYS A 145 -3.22 14.45 3.05
N GLY A 146 -3.80 14.28 1.85
CA GLY A 146 -3.35 14.95 0.64
C GLY A 146 -2.09 14.35 0.01
N GLY A 147 -1.50 13.32 0.63
CA GLY A 147 -0.39 12.55 0.11
C GLY A 147 -0.83 11.41 -0.80
N THR A 148 0.12 10.52 -1.09
CA THR A 148 -0.03 9.34 -1.93
C THR A 148 0.03 8.07 -1.09
N VAL A 149 -0.20 6.91 -1.72
CA VAL A 149 -0.04 5.61 -1.06
C VAL A 149 1.41 5.37 -0.64
N SER A 150 2.40 5.88 -1.38
CA SER A 150 3.81 5.83 -0.97
C SER A 150 4.01 6.56 0.37
N ASP A 151 3.38 7.73 0.55
CA ASP A 151 3.42 8.47 1.82
C ASP A 151 2.68 7.73 2.94
N VAL A 152 1.60 7.01 2.60
CA VAL A 152 0.92 6.10 3.54
C VAL A 152 1.87 5.00 4.02
N LEU A 153 2.51 4.29 3.10
CA LEU A 153 3.40 3.17 3.42
C LEU A 153 4.60 3.59 4.26
N ASP A 154 5.10 4.79 4.00
CA ASP A 154 6.17 5.38 4.81
C ASP A 154 5.76 5.66 6.27
N ASN A 155 4.46 5.66 6.57
CA ASN A 155 3.93 5.81 7.93
C ASN A 155 3.43 4.48 8.55
N VAL A 156 3.46 3.37 7.80
CA VAL A 156 3.05 2.05 8.29
C VAL A 156 4.14 1.44 9.19
N PRO A 157 3.81 0.96 10.39
CA PRO A 157 4.77 0.27 11.26
C PRO A 157 5.42 -0.93 10.58
N SER A 158 6.71 -1.13 10.80
CA SER A 158 7.54 -2.20 10.22
C SER A 158 7.84 -2.07 8.73
N VAL A 159 7.25 -1.08 8.07
CA VAL A 159 7.50 -0.77 6.66
C VAL A 159 8.45 0.42 6.58
N THR A 160 9.40 0.34 5.68
CA THR A 160 10.28 1.45 5.31
C THR A 160 10.15 1.69 3.81
N VAL A 161 10.14 2.95 3.42
CA VAL A 161 10.17 3.36 2.01
C VAL A 161 11.46 4.14 1.82
N ASP A 162 12.32 3.67 0.92
CA ASP A 162 13.59 4.34 0.65
C ASP A 162 13.41 5.62 -0.19
N ALA A 163 14.52 6.26 -0.50
CA ALA A 163 14.52 7.47 -1.30
C ALA A 163 13.98 7.25 -2.73
N GLU A 164 14.13 6.07 -3.30
CA GLU A 164 13.67 5.71 -4.66
C GLU A 164 12.21 5.25 -4.67
N GLY A 165 11.61 5.02 -3.49
CA GLY A 165 10.24 4.53 -3.32
C GLY A 165 10.16 3.01 -3.18
N THR A 166 11.29 2.31 -3.02
CA THR A 166 11.32 0.89 -2.74
C THR A 166 10.77 0.62 -1.35
N VAL A 167 9.84 -0.33 -1.27
CA VAL A 167 9.17 -0.68 -0.02
C VAL A 167 9.85 -1.91 0.57
N ALA A 168 10.24 -1.81 1.84
CA ALA A 168 10.79 -2.94 2.59
C ALA A 168 9.97 -3.21 3.86
N LEU A 169 9.85 -4.48 4.23
CA LEU A 169 9.22 -4.94 5.47
C LEU A 169 10.28 -5.60 6.35
N ARG A 170 10.47 -5.08 7.57
CA ARG A 170 11.55 -5.53 8.48
C ARG A 170 12.94 -5.48 7.80
N GLY A 171 13.18 -4.49 6.95
CA GLY A 171 14.40 -4.35 6.16
C GLY A 171 14.55 -5.34 5.01
N ASN A 172 13.53 -6.12 4.67
CA ASN A 172 13.50 -7.00 3.50
C ASN A 172 12.72 -6.35 2.36
N GLU A 173 13.36 -6.10 1.21
CA GLU A 173 12.75 -5.46 0.03
C GLU A 173 11.93 -6.43 -0.83
N SER A 174 12.05 -7.74 -0.58
CA SER A 174 11.28 -8.77 -1.28
C SER A 174 9.84 -8.85 -0.77
N VAL A 175 9.10 -7.73 -0.82
CA VAL A 175 7.73 -7.60 -0.33
C VAL A 175 6.75 -7.66 -1.49
N LYS A 176 5.66 -8.44 -1.34
CA LYS A 176 4.55 -8.44 -2.30
C LYS A 176 3.51 -7.40 -1.90
N ILE A 177 3.20 -6.49 -2.82
CA ILE A 177 2.15 -5.48 -2.62
C ILE A 177 0.88 -5.94 -3.32
N LEU A 178 -0.24 -5.92 -2.59
CA LEU A 178 -1.58 -6.25 -3.08
C LEU A 178 -2.50 -5.03 -2.96
N ILE A 179 -3.47 -4.94 -3.84
CA ILE A 179 -4.59 -4.00 -3.74
C ILE A 179 -5.88 -4.82 -3.63
N ASP A 180 -6.65 -4.62 -2.56
CA ASP A 180 -7.85 -5.41 -2.22
C ASP A 180 -7.60 -6.93 -2.25
N GLY A 181 -6.42 -7.36 -1.76
CA GLY A 181 -6.02 -8.77 -1.69
C GLY A 181 -5.50 -9.36 -3.01
N LYS A 182 -5.36 -8.56 -4.06
CA LYS A 182 -4.96 -9.01 -5.41
C LYS A 182 -3.70 -8.25 -5.86
N PRO A 183 -2.80 -8.88 -6.62
CA PRO A 183 -1.79 -8.14 -7.36
C PRO A 183 -2.49 -7.29 -8.40
N SER A 184 -2.33 -5.99 -8.30
CA SER A 184 -2.94 -5.05 -9.24
C SER A 184 -2.02 -4.81 -10.44
N GLY A 185 -2.61 -4.80 -11.63
CA GLY A 185 -1.95 -4.34 -12.84
C GLY A 185 -1.68 -2.84 -12.83
N LEU A 186 -2.37 -2.09 -11.95
CA LEU A 186 -2.11 -0.67 -11.71
C LEU A 186 -0.70 -0.41 -11.17
N ALA A 187 -0.09 -1.42 -10.52
CA ALA A 187 1.28 -1.33 -10.07
C ALA A 187 2.30 -1.25 -11.23
N GLY A 188 1.89 -1.55 -12.48
CA GLY A 188 2.74 -1.43 -13.65
C GLY A 188 4.02 -2.27 -13.55
N ILE A 189 5.04 -1.86 -14.31
CA ILE A 189 6.39 -2.42 -14.24
C ILE A 189 7.12 -1.89 -12.99
N ASN A 190 6.80 -0.67 -12.56
CA ASN A 190 7.37 -0.03 -11.39
C ASN A 190 6.31 0.23 -10.31
N ILE A 191 6.28 -0.66 -9.30
CA ILE A 191 5.36 -0.54 -8.15
C ILE A 191 5.56 0.78 -7.40
N ALA A 192 6.81 1.26 -7.27
CA ALA A 192 7.12 2.49 -6.55
C ALA A 192 6.41 3.71 -7.17
N ASP A 193 6.38 3.80 -8.50
CA ASP A 193 5.74 4.91 -9.19
C ASP A 193 4.22 4.82 -9.13
N ALA A 194 3.65 3.61 -9.21
CA ALA A 194 2.22 3.39 -9.00
C ALA A 194 1.74 3.86 -7.62
N LEU A 195 2.53 3.58 -6.58
CA LEU A 195 2.21 3.98 -5.21
C LEU A 195 2.32 5.50 -4.99
N LYS A 196 3.18 6.18 -5.75
CA LYS A 196 3.32 7.64 -5.72
C LYS A 196 2.13 8.37 -6.35
N LEU A 197 1.34 7.70 -7.19
CA LEU A 197 0.24 8.30 -7.94
C LEU A 197 -1.15 7.99 -7.37
N LEU A 198 -1.30 6.93 -6.58
CA LEU A 198 -2.55 6.62 -5.90
C LEU A 198 -2.73 7.57 -4.71
N PRO A 199 -3.85 8.36 -4.65
CA PRO A 199 -4.11 9.24 -3.52
C PRO A 199 -4.30 8.46 -2.21
N ALA A 200 -3.73 8.95 -1.12
CA ALA A 200 -3.92 8.37 0.22
C ALA A 200 -5.40 8.26 0.63
N ASP A 201 -6.24 9.20 0.20
CA ASP A 201 -7.68 9.22 0.51
C ASP A 201 -8.47 8.08 -0.15
N ALA A 202 -7.94 7.47 -1.22
CA ALA A 202 -8.54 6.29 -1.83
C ALA A 202 -8.36 5.04 -0.96
N VAL A 203 -7.46 5.07 0.04
CA VAL A 203 -7.15 3.93 0.90
C VAL A 203 -7.96 3.99 2.19
N GLU A 204 -8.57 2.89 2.58
CA GLU A 204 -9.22 2.73 3.89
C GLU A 204 -8.20 2.30 4.95
N LYS A 205 -7.41 1.27 4.64
CA LYS A 205 -6.41 0.67 5.53
C LYS A 205 -5.29 -0.02 4.75
N VAL A 206 -4.16 -0.23 5.41
CA VAL A 206 -3.07 -1.08 4.95
C VAL A 206 -2.91 -2.24 5.93
N GLU A 207 -2.85 -3.46 5.41
CA GLU A 207 -2.63 -4.68 6.19
C GLU A 207 -1.21 -5.19 5.92
N VAL A 208 -0.43 -5.36 6.98
CA VAL A 208 0.94 -5.93 6.93
C VAL A 208 0.88 -7.35 7.44
N ILE A 209 1.22 -8.31 6.58
CA ILE A 209 1.14 -9.75 6.83
C ILE A 209 2.56 -10.33 6.68
N THR A 210 3.19 -10.66 7.81
CA THR A 210 4.59 -11.14 7.82
C THR A 210 4.71 -12.60 7.40
N ASN A 211 3.76 -13.46 7.82
CA ASN A 211 3.70 -14.88 7.45
C ASN A 211 2.34 -15.21 6.82
N PRO A 212 2.16 -14.92 5.50
CA PRO A 212 0.90 -15.16 4.82
C PRO A 212 0.56 -16.65 4.72
N SER A 213 -0.74 -16.98 4.78
CA SER A 213 -1.25 -18.33 4.58
C SER A 213 -1.15 -18.79 3.13
N ALA A 214 -1.38 -20.10 2.86
CA ALA A 214 -1.30 -20.71 1.52
C ALA A 214 -2.26 -20.10 0.48
N ARG A 215 -3.32 -19.41 0.89
CA ARG A 215 -4.25 -18.70 0.02
C ARG A 215 -3.59 -17.54 -0.73
N TYR A 216 -2.64 -16.89 -0.09
CA TYR A 216 -1.90 -15.79 -0.70
C TYR A 216 -0.86 -16.31 -1.70
N ASP A 217 -0.43 -15.42 -2.59
CA ASP A 217 0.69 -15.65 -3.48
C ASP A 217 1.94 -16.07 -2.70
N ALA A 218 2.65 -17.07 -3.18
CA ALA A 218 3.90 -17.48 -2.56
C ALA A 218 5.03 -16.46 -2.78
N GLU A 219 4.89 -15.53 -3.73
CA GLU A 219 5.85 -14.47 -3.98
C GLU A 219 5.92 -13.46 -2.84
N GLY A 220 7.13 -12.97 -2.55
CA GLY A 220 7.45 -12.00 -1.51
C GLY A 220 8.06 -12.62 -0.26
N GLY A 221 9.37 -12.90 -0.31
CA GLY A 221 10.13 -13.49 0.80
C GLY A 221 10.10 -12.69 2.10
N GLY A 222 9.84 -11.36 2.04
CA GLY A 222 9.69 -10.46 3.20
C GLY A 222 8.27 -10.40 3.78
N GLY A 223 7.26 -10.95 3.09
CA GLY A 223 5.85 -10.85 3.49
C GLY A 223 4.97 -10.10 2.48
N ILE A 224 3.75 -9.75 2.90
CA ILE A 224 2.74 -9.08 2.08
C ILE A 224 2.31 -7.77 2.71
N ILE A 225 2.13 -6.74 1.88
CA ILE A 225 1.45 -5.50 2.22
C ILE A 225 0.18 -5.41 1.36
N ASN A 226 -0.99 -5.46 1.99
CA ASN A 226 -2.27 -5.36 1.31
C ASN A 226 -2.90 -3.98 1.52
N ILE A 227 -3.09 -3.24 0.44
CA ILE A 227 -3.72 -1.92 0.41
C ILE A 227 -5.21 -2.12 0.15
N VAL A 228 -6.05 -1.78 1.13
CA VAL A 228 -7.50 -1.92 1.03
C VAL A 228 -8.10 -0.57 0.65
N LEU A 229 -8.77 -0.53 -0.50
CA LEU A 229 -9.40 0.68 -1.01
C LEU A 229 -10.72 0.98 -0.28
N ARG A 230 -11.05 2.27 -0.22
CA ARG A 230 -12.24 2.76 0.48
C ARG A 230 -13.51 2.49 -0.34
N LYS A 231 -14.47 1.85 0.29
CA LYS A 231 -15.83 1.65 -0.23
C LYS A 231 -16.85 2.29 0.70
N GLY A 232 -17.86 2.97 0.16
CA GLY A 232 -18.90 3.62 0.96
C GLY A 232 -19.79 2.59 1.67
N LYS A 233 -20.02 2.80 2.97
CA LYS A 233 -20.80 1.88 3.83
C LYS A 233 -22.24 2.34 4.08
N ALA A 234 -22.49 3.64 3.95
CA ALA A 234 -23.80 4.24 4.25
C ALA A 234 -24.77 4.13 3.06
N ASN A 235 -26.04 3.81 3.31
CA ASN A 235 -27.09 3.87 2.29
C ASN A 235 -27.33 5.31 1.82
N GLY A 236 -27.70 5.49 0.55
CA GLY A 236 -27.85 6.78 -0.09
C GLY A 236 -26.58 7.29 -0.76
N VAL A 237 -26.55 8.58 -1.10
CA VAL A 237 -25.38 9.23 -1.72
C VAL A 237 -24.48 9.79 -0.64
N ASN A 238 -23.21 9.43 -0.67
CA ASN A 238 -22.18 9.97 0.21
C ASN A 238 -20.87 10.17 -0.55
N GLY A 239 -19.98 10.99 -0.02
CA GLY A 239 -18.70 11.22 -0.67
C GLY A 239 -17.85 12.29 0.01
N SER A 240 -16.72 12.60 -0.64
CA SER A 240 -15.81 13.65 -0.21
C SER A 240 -15.14 14.32 -1.40
N ILE A 241 -14.81 15.59 -1.21
CA ILE A 241 -13.95 16.36 -2.11
C ILE A 241 -12.76 16.80 -1.30
N MET A 242 -11.56 16.61 -1.84
CA MET A 242 -10.32 17.07 -1.24
C MET A 242 -9.57 17.94 -2.23
N VAL A 243 -8.95 18.99 -1.72
CA VAL A 243 -8.03 19.86 -2.46
C VAL A 243 -6.80 20.07 -1.60
N ASN A 244 -5.62 19.98 -2.20
CA ASN A 244 -4.35 20.22 -1.53
C ASN A 244 -3.44 21.13 -2.36
N ALA A 245 -2.59 21.87 -1.66
CA ALA A 245 -1.53 22.69 -2.23
C ALA A 245 -0.32 22.65 -1.30
N GLY A 246 0.89 22.70 -1.86
CA GLY A 246 2.13 22.57 -1.10
C GLY A 246 3.36 23.15 -1.79
N ASP A 247 4.44 23.21 -0.99
CA ASP A 247 5.78 23.61 -1.40
C ASP A 247 6.77 22.47 -1.02
N PRO A 248 7.62 21.96 -1.94
CA PRO A 248 7.70 22.28 -3.37
C PRO A 248 6.38 22.08 -4.08
N GLU A 249 6.22 22.74 -5.24
CA GLU A 249 4.99 22.83 -6.02
C GLU A 249 4.22 21.50 -6.08
N THR A 250 3.12 21.46 -5.38
CA THR A 250 2.24 20.29 -5.32
C THR A 250 0.79 20.77 -5.30
N TYR A 251 -0.01 20.32 -6.26
CA TYR A 251 -1.43 20.64 -6.33
C TYR A 251 -2.20 19.36 -6.61
N GLY A 252 -3.32 19.19 -5.93
CA GLY A 252 -4.13 18.01 -6.12
C GLY A 252 -5.59 18.23 -5.80
N THR A 253 -6.43 17.45 -6.45
CA THR A 253 -7.84 17.32 -6.10
C THR A 253 -8.26 15.87 -6.18
N SER A 254 -9.11 15.43 -5.27
CA SER A 254 -9.76 14.12 -5.38
C SER A 254 -11.24 14.23 -5.05
N VAL A 255 -12.05 13.43 -5.75
CA VAL A 255 -13.50 13.34 -5.57
C VAL A 255 -13.85 11.87 -5.41
N ASN A 256 -14.42 11.53 -4.26
CA ASN A 256 -14.97 10.21 -3.99
C ASN A 256 -16.48 10.30 -3.93
N LEU A 257 -17.18 9.50 -4.73
CA LEU A 257 -18.62 9.41 -4.76
C LEU A 257 -19.08 7.97 -4.58
N ASN A 258 -20.09 7.79 -3.76
CA ASN A 258 -20.71 6.50 -3.53
C ASN A 258 -22.23 6.65 -3.47
N LYS A 259 -22.95 5.76 -4.15
CA LYS A 259 -24.42 5.64 -4.05
C LYS A 259 -24.78 4.19 -3.75
N LYS A 260 -25.20 3.92 -2.54
CA LYS A 260 -25.56 2.59 -2.06
C LYS A 260 -27.06 2.45 -1.88
N SER A 261 -27.61 1.34 -2.36
CA SER A 261 -28.96 0.84 -2.09
C SER A 261 -28.88 -0.65 -1.67
N ASP A 262 -30.02 -1.26 -1.42
CA ASP A 262 -30.08 -2.70 -1.10
C ASP A 262 -29.70 -3.59 -2.30
N ASP A 263 -30.00 -3.14 -3.52
CA ASP A 263 -29.78 -3.92 -4.75
C ASP A 263 -28.43 -3.65 -5.40
N TYR A 264 -27.84 -2.44 -5.18
CA TYR A 264 -26.58 -2.06 -5.80
C TYR A 264 -25.78 -1.06 -4.96
N ASN A 265 -24.47 -1.01 -5.23
CA ASN A 265 -23.56 -0.01 -4.72
C ASN A 265 -22.70 0.53 -5.87
N LEU A 266 -22.92 1.78 -6.27
CA LEU A 266 -22.08 2.49 -7.23
C LEU A 266 -20.99 3.22 -6.46
N PHE A 267 -19.74 3.08 -6.88
CA PHE A 267 -18.60 3.80 -6.30
C PHE A 267 -17.73 4.36 -7.40
N SER A 268 -17.22 5.57 -7.17
CA SER A 268 -16.26 6.19 -8.06
C SER A 268 -15.25 7.01 -7.29
N ASN A 269 -14.06 7.08 -7.84
CA ASN A 269 -12.98 7.93 -7.37
C ASN A 269 -12.35 8.61 -8.58
N PHE A 270 -12.17 9.90 -8.53
CA PHE A 270 -11.42 10.67 -9.50
C PHE A 270 -10.34 11.47 -8.77
N GLY A 271 -9.12 11.48 -9.29
CA GLY A 271 -8.01 12.26 -8.74
C GLY A 271 -7.22 12.93 -9.85
N TYR A 272 -6.77 14.14 -9.57
CA TYR A 272 -5.76 14.88 -10.30
C TYR A 272 -4.63 15.21 -9.33
N ASN A 273 -3.39 15.08 -9.77
CA ASN A 273 -2.21 15.41 -8.99
C ASN A 273 -1.11 15.99 -9.88
N TYR A 274 -0.61 17.15 -9.50
CA TYR A 274 0.63 17.72 -10.01
C TYR A 274 1.63 17.80 -8.86
N ARG A 275 2.86 17.38 -9.11
CA ARG A 275 3.92 17.40 -8.10
C ARG A 275 5.28 17.66 -8.74
N ASN A 276 6.01 18.60 -8.18
CA ASN A 276 7.45 18.76 -8.38
C ASN A 276 8.20 18.23 -7.14
N ASN A 277 9.12 17.29 -7.33
CA ASN A 277 9.97 16.75 -6.29
C ASN A 277 11.45 17.03 -6.62
N PRO A 278 11.97 18.21 -6.28
CA PRO A 278 13.38 18.50 -6.49
C PRO A 278 14.24 17.59 -5.61
N GLY A 279 15.39 17.21 -6.17
CA GLY A 279 16.37 16.38 -5.49
C GLY A 279 17.79 16.78 -5.85
N ASN A 280 18.74 16.26 -5.08
CA ASN A 280 20.15 16.44 -5.33
C ASN A 280 20.94 15.21 -4.90
N SER A 281 22.12 15.04 -5.48
CA SER A 281 23.08 14.06 -4.97
C SER A 281 24.51 14.55 -5.18
N LEU A 282 25.39 14.04 -4.34
CA LEU A 282 26.83 14.19 -4.51
C LEU A 282 27.51 12.83 -4.39
N VAL A 283 28.60 12.66 -5.14
CA VAL A 283 29.50 11.52 -5.01
C VAL A 283 30.91 12.06 -5.02
N ASP A 284 31.70 11.73 -3.99
CA ASP A 284 33.13 12.00 -3.93
C ASP A 284 33.85 10.66 -4.03
N ALA A 285 34.63 10.45 -5.07
CA ALA A 285 35.27 9.18 -5.39
C ALA A 285 36.78 9.33 -5.58
N GLU A 286 37.57 8.45 -4.95
CA GLU A 286 38.97 8.23 -5.13
C GLU A 286 39.17 6.95 -5.92
N TYR A 287 39.81 7.06 -7.07
CA TYR A 287 40.13 5.91 -7.93
C TYR A 287 41.59 5.51 -7.75
N PHE A 288 41.88 4.21 -7.84
CA PHE A 288 43.20 3.66 -7.60
C PHE A 288 43.79 3.08 -8.88
N ASN A 289 45.09 3.07 -8.96
CA ASN A 289 45.90 2.30 -9.91
C ASN A 289 45.93 0.83 -9.44
N ALA A 290 46.36 -0.09 -10.33
CA ALA A 290 46.48 -1.50 -10.00
C ALA A 290 47.48 -1.79 -8.86
N ASP A 291 48.42 -0.91 -8.61
CA ASP A 291 49.38 -1.00 -7.50
C ASP A 291 48.84 -0.44 -6.17
N GLY A 292 47.55 -0.01 -6.13
CA GLY A 292 46.91 0.55 -4.96
C GLY A 292 47.25 2.03 -4.67
N THR A 293 48.00 2.72 -5.52
CA THR A 293 48.24 4.16 -5.42
C THR A 293 47.05 4.94 -5.97
N THR A 294 46.77 6.14 -5.42
CA THR A 294 45.71 7.02 -5.91
C THR A 294 45.99 7.42 -7.38
N SER A 295 45.00 7.19 -8.23
CA SER A 295 45.04 7.59 -9.65
C SER A 295 44.49 9.01 -9.82
N ARG A 296 43.31 9.26 -9.28
CA ARG A 296 42.58 10.54 -9.41
C ARG A 296 41.43 10.63 -8.42
N PHE A 297 40.84 11.84 -8.31
CA PHE A 297 39.59 12.07 -7.62
C PHE A 297 38.53 12.58 -8.60
N ILE A 298 37.27 12.20 -8.37
CA ILE A 298 36.09 12.69 -9.13
C ILE A 298 35.04 13.10 -8.15
N GLU A 299 34.57 14.33 -8.27
CA GLU A 299 33.40 14.83 -7.53
C GLU A 299 32.20 14.96 -8.50
N GLU A 300 31.15 14.21 -8.25
CA GLU A 300 29.89 14.31 -8.98
C GLU A 300 28.93 15.19 -8.17
N ARG A 301 28.34 16.19 -8.81
CA ARG A 301 27.33 17.09 -8.24
C ARG A 301 26.13 17.10 -9.15
N ARG A 302 25.00 16.59 -8.63
CA ARG A 302 23.77 16.37 -9.38
C ARG A 302 22.63 17.17 -8.80
N THR A 303 21.82 17.78 -9.67
CA THR A 303 20.52 18.37 -9.36
C THR A 303 19.48 17.81 -10.33
N ASN A 304 18.33 17.44 -9.81
CA ASN A 304 17.23 16.94 -10.61
C ASN A 304 15.87 17.43 -10.09
N ASP A 305 14.98 17.73 -11.02
CA ASP A 305 13.56 17.93 -10.77
C ASP A 305 12.80 16.72 -11.28
N ARG A 306 11.81 16.31 -10.52
CA ARG A 306 10.90 15.22 -10.91
C ARG A 306 9.49 15.77 -10.87
N ILE A 307 9.08 16.22 -12.04
CA ILE A 307 7.75 16.78 -12.28
C ILE A 307 6.86 15.65 -12.77
N SER A 308 5.70 15.51 -12.14
CA SER A 308 4.70 14.51 -12.50
C SER A 308 3.32 15.15 -12.47
N GLU A 309 2.56 14.97 -13.53
CA GLU A 309 1.17 15.38 -13.66
C GLU A 309 0.33 14.17 -14.06
N GLY A 310 -0.69 13.85 -13.27
CA GLY A 310 -1.45 12.63 -13.51
C GLY A 310 -2.91 12.71 -13.13
N TYR A 311 -3.69 11.88 -13.82
CA TYR A 311 -5.10 11.63 -13.58
C TYR A 311 -5.32 10.17 -13.22
N ASN A 312 -6.21 9.92 -12.27
CA ASN A 312 -6.70 8.59 -11.99
C ASN A 312 -8.22 8.60 -11.91
N ALA A 313 -8.87 7.57 -12.41
CA ALA A 313 -10.30 7.37 -12.31
C ALA A 313 -10.62 5.91 -12.04
N ASN A 314 -11.45 5.67 -11.05
CA ASN A 314 -11.98 4.34 -10.74
C ASN A 314 -13.49 4.41 -10.72
N PHE A 315 -14.15 3.51 -11.42
CA PHE A 315 -15.61 3.35 -11.45
C PHE A 315 -15.96 1.91 -11.17
N GLY A 316 -16.90 1.68 -10.26
CA GLY A 316 -17.32 0.31 -9.98
C GLY A 316 -18.78 0.21 -9.56
N ILE A 317 -19.29 -1.00 -9.71
CA ILE A 317 -20.66 -1.37 -9.33
C ILE A 317 -20.64 -2.72 -8.63
N ASP A 318 -21.24 -2.79 -7.44
CA ASP A 318 -21.65 -4.04 -6.80
C ASP A 318 -23.13 -4.25 -7.10
N LEU A 319 -23.48 -5.35 -7.73
CA LEU A 319 -24.86 -5.77 -8.01
C LEU A 319 -25.24 -6.94 -7.11
N ASN A 320 -26.21 -6.76 -6.24
CA ASN A 320 -26.79 -7.83 -5.44
C ASN A 320 -27.84 -8.59 -6.26
N LEU A 321 -27.37 -9.54 -7.11
CA LEU A 321 -28.23 -10.34 -7.99
C LEU A 321 -29.23 -11.20 -7.20
N SER A 322 -28.88 -11.52 -5.97
CA SER A 322 -29.77 -12.11 -4.96
C SER A 322 -29.19 -11.85 -3.56
N LYS A 323 -29.92 -12.21 -2.49
CA LYS A 323 -29.41 -12.16 -1.10
C LYS A 323 -28.11 -12.95 -0.88
N SER A 324 -27.80 -13.87 -1.79
CA SER A 324 -26.64 -14.77 -1.67
C SER A 324 -25.64 -14.65 -2.82
N LEU A 325 -25.88 -13.81 -3.83
CA LEU A 325 -25.01 -13.66 -4.98
C LEU A 325 -24.77 -12.18 -5.26
N THR A 326 -23.51 -11.75 -5.13
CA THR A 326 -23.05 -10.40 -5.48
C THR A 326 -22.10 -10.49 -6.66
N TRP A 327 -22.28 -9.59 -7.63
CA TRP A 327 -21.39 -9.41 -8.77
C TRP A 327 -20.82 -7.99 -8.73
N THR A 328 -19.52 -7.89 -8.58
CA THR A 328 -18.77 -6.63 -8.55
C THR A 328 -18.02 -6.45 -9.87
N ASN A 329 -18.12 -5.28 -10.48
CA ASN A 329 -17.30 -4.88 -11.62
C ASN A 329 -16.62 -3.56 -11.31
N ALA A 330 -15.37 -3.43 -11.67
CA ALA A 330 -14.64 -2.18 -11.54
C ALA A 330 -13.74 -1.95 -12.76
N LEU A 331 -13.64 -0.70 -13.15
CA LEU A 331 -12.78 -0.23 -14.22
C LEU A 331 -11.92 0.92 -13.68
N THR A 332 -10.62 0.80 -13.81
CA THR A 332 -9.66 1.80 -13.36
C THR A 332 -8.82 2.29 -14.53
N PHE A 333 -8.65 3.60 -14.62
CA PHE A 333 -7.79 4.27 -15.57
C PHE A 333 -6.78 5.13 -14.83
N ARG A 334 -5.60 5.22 -15.38
CA ARG A 334 -4.55 6.11 -14.91
C ARG A 334 -3.76 6.63 -16.12
N GLU A 335 -3.48 7.90 -16.10
CA GLU A 335 -2.61 8.58 -17.05
C GLU A 335 -1.64 9.46 -16.26
N ASN A 336 -0.38 9.45 -16.61
CA ASN A 336 0.65 10.22 -15.95
C ASN A 336 1.71 10.68 -16.93
N ASP A 337 1.97 11.98 -16.94
CA ASP A 337 3.04 12.61 -17.69
C ASP A 337 4.16 13.01 -16.74
N GLY A 338 5.39 12.72 -17.11
CA GLY A 338 6.59 13.01 -16.33
C GLY A 338 7.56 13.90 -17.10
N LYS A 339 8.24 14.80 -16.38
CA LYS A 339 9.39 15.55 -16.87
C LYS A 339 10.47 15.55 -15.81
N ASN A 340 11.66 14.99 -16.14
CA ASN A 340 12.72 14.72 -15.20
C ASN A 340 14.05 15.27 -15.73
N PRO A 341 14.26 16.60 -15.77
CA PRO A 341 15.56 17.16 -16.11
C PRO A 341 16.58 16.81 -15.01
N ASP A 342 17.74 16.34 -15.42
CA ASP A 342 18.83 15.90 -14.56
C ASP A 342 20.13 16.52 -15.04
N ASN A 343 20.79 17.32 -14.19
CA ASN A 343 22.01 18.02 -14.51
C ASN A 343 23.14 17.58 -13.59
N VAL A 344 24.23 17.08 -14.18
CA VAL A 344 25.35 16.48 -13.47
C VAL A 344 26.63 17.17 -13.88
N TYR A 345 27.40 17.64 -12.89
CA TYR A 345 28.77 18.11 -13.06
C TYR A 345 29.73 17.09 -12.49
N PHE A 346 30.73 16.71 -13.27
CA PHE A 346 31.85 15.89 -12.87
C PHE A 346 33.09 16.78 -12.82
N ASN A 347 33.63 17.02 -11.62
CA ASN A 347 34.87 17.74 -11.39
C ASN A 347 36.00 16.72 -11.27
N TYR A 348 36.98 16.79 -12.14
CA TYR A 348 38.12 15.88 -12.19
C TYR A 348 39.33 16.50 -11.51
N PHE A 349 40.06 15.69 -10.74
CA PHE A 349 41.30 16.08 -10.09
C PHE A 349 42.36 15.00 -10.30
N ASP A 350 43.64 15.41 -10.35
CA ASP A 350 44.77 14.48 -10.37
C ASP A 350 45.00 13.80 -8.99
N ALA A 351 46.00 12.93 -8.87
CA ALA A 351 46.36 12.24 -7.64
C ALA A 351 46.75 13.16 -6.47
N SER A 352 47.15 14.42 -6.78
CA SER A 352 47.47 15.45 -5.79
C SER A 352 46.29 16.39 -5.48
N TYR A 353 45.08 16.04 -5.96
CA TYR A 353 43.88 16.85 -5.82
C TYR A 353 43.92 18.22 -6.53
N ASN A 354 44.75 18.36 -7.60
CA ASN A 354 44.71 19.54 -8.46
C ASN A 354 43.60 19.36 -9.53
N PRO A 355 42.79 20.40 -9.82
CA PRO A 355 41.71 20.32 -10.81
C PRO A 355 42.26 20.09 -12.20
N THR A 356 41.73 19.15 -12.95
CA THR A 356 42.14 18.78 -14.30
C THR A 356 41.09 19.06 -15.37
N GLY A 357 39.81 19.20 -14.98
CA GLY A 357 38.74 19.50 -15.90
C GLY A 357 37.37 19.40 -15.27
N VAL A 358 36.36 19.84 -15.99
CA VAL A 358 34.95 19.74 -15.62
C VAL A 358 34.16 19.23 -16.80
N ARG A 359 33.35 18.19 -16.59
CA ARG A 359 32.39 17.70 -17.58
C ARG A 359 30.98 18.01 -17.07
N ASN A 360 30.11 18.48 -17.94
CA ASN A 360 28.66 18.63 -17.65
C ASN A 360 27.87 17.65 -18.51
N ARG A 361 26.93 16.96 -17.85
CA ARG A 361 25.98 16.06 -18.50
C ARG A 361 24.56 16.49 -18.11
N LEU A 362 23.80 16.94 -19.11
CA LEU A 362 22.40 17.31 -18.98
C LEU A 362 21.56 16.22 -19.64
N ASN A 363 20.63 15.64 -18.88
CA ASN A 363 19.64 14.68 -19.35
C ASN A 363 18.25 15.33 -19.28
N ASP A 364 17.63 15.60 -20.43
CA ASP A 364 16.26 16.09 -20.52
C ASP A 364 15.35 14.90 -20.86
N GLN A 365 14.63 14.40 -19.84
CA GLN A 365 13.81 13.22 -19.92
C GLN A 365 12.34 13.58 -19.76
N ILE A 366 11.50 13.05 -20.66
CA ILE A 366 10.04 13.08 -20.58
C ILE A 366 9.46 11.67 -20.62
N SER A 367 8.35 11.46 -19.95
CA SER A 367 7.65 10.18 -19.95
C SER A 367 6.13 10.35 -20.01
N ASP A 368 5.46 9.40 -20.65
CA ASP A 368 4.01 9.23 -20.60
C ASP A 368 3.66 7.79 -20.19
N GLU A 369 2.74 7.65 -19.26
CA GLU A 369 2.26 6.36 -18.78
C GLU A 369 0.73 6.31 -18.87
N PHE A 370 0.20 5.23 -19.43
CA PHE A 370 -1.22 4.90 -19.44
C PHE A 370 -1.47 3.51 -18.92
N SER A 371 -2.34 3.39 -17.90
CA SER A 371 -2.76 2.11 -17.31
C SER A 371 -4.28 1.97 -17.34
N MET A 372 -4.75 0.77 -17.65
CA MET A 372 -6.15 0.38 -17.56
C MET A 372 -6.27 -1.00 -16.91
N GLU A 373 -7.21 -1.14 -15.97
CA GLU A 373 -7.55 -2.42 -15.36
C GLU A 373 -9.07 -2.60 -15.29
N TYR A 374 -9.56 -3.72 -15.79
CA TYR A 374 -10.92 -4.19 -15.57
C TYR A 374 -10.90 -5.39 -14.65
N SER A 375 -11.73 -5.35 -13.60
CA SER A 375 -11.90 -6.48 -12.67
C SER A 375 -13.35 -6.86 -12.51
N SER A 376 -13.61 -8.16 -12.42
CA SER A 376 -14.93 -8.74 -12.19
C SER A 376 -14.84 -9.79 -11.08
N ASN A 377 -15.69 -9.67 -10.06
CA ASN A 377 -15.76 -10.59 -8.93
C ASN A 377 -17.17 -11.12 -8.75
N PHE A 378 -17.30 -12.42 -8.65
CA PHE A 378 -18.54 -13.11 -8.27
C PHE A 378 -18.37 -13.69 -6.87
N THR A 379 -19.22 -13.32 -5.95
CA THR A 379 -19.28 -13.89 -4.59
C THR A 379 -20.62 -14.56 -4.35
N LYS A 380 -20.61 -15.90 -4.22
CA LYS A 380 -21.77 -16.71 -3.83
C LYS A 380 -21.63 -17.09 -2.36
N LYS A 381 -22.59 -16.66 -1.52
CA LYS A 381 -22.76 -17.11 -0.14
C LYS A 381 -23.75 -18.28 -0.12
N PHE A 382 -23.45 -19.32 0.66
CA PHE A 382 -24.34 -20.46 0.87
C PHE A 382 -25.14 -20.32 2.18
N LYS A 383 -25.96 -21.31 2.53
CA LYS A 383 -26.85 -21.24 3.69
C LYS A 383 -26.11 -21.18 5.05
N LYS A 384 -24.94 -21.82 5.13
CA LYS A 384 -24.12 -21.82 6.35
C LYS A 384 -23.29 -20.53 6.40
N ASP A 385 -23.20 -19.90 7.56
CA ASP A 385 -22.35 -18.72 7.77
C ASP A 385 -20.91 -19.00 7.36
N ASP A 386 -20.25 -18.02 6.73
CA ASP A 386 -18.90 -18.11 6.19
C ASP A 386 -18.68 -19.13 5.06
N HIS A 387 -19.73 -19.87 4.64
CA HIS A 387 -19.66 -20.77 3.50
C HIS A 387 -19.82 -19.97 2.20
N LYS A 388 -18.76 -19.89 1.39
CA LYS A 388 -18.74 -19.05 0.19
C LYS A 388 -17.85 -19.60 -0.91
N LEU A 389 -18.19 -19.21 -2.13
CA LEU A 389 -17.37 -19.35 -3.34
C LEU A 389 -17.14 -17.96 -3.91
N THR A 390 -15.89 -17.62 -4.21
CA THR A 390 -15.51 -16.40 -4.92
C THR A 390 -14.81 -16.77 -6.23
N VAL A 391 -15.11 -16.02 -7.30
CA VAL A 391 -14.40 -16.10 -8.59
C VAL A 391 -14.01 -14.69 -8.97
N ASP A 392 -12.73 -14.48 -9.19
CA ASP A 392 -12.11 -13.22 -9.55
C ASP A 392 -11.47 -13.29 -10.92
N LEU A 393 -11.77 -12.31 -11.76
CA LEU A 393 -11.14 -12.08 -13.05
C LEU A 393 -10.56 -10.66 -13.05
N ALA A 394 -9.33 -10.50 -13.53
CA ALA A 394 -8.77 -9.18 -13.78
C ALA A 394 -7.96 -9.17 -15.08
N PHE A 395 -8.12 -8.11 -15.85
CA PHE A 395 -7.39 -7.84 -17.09
C PHE A 395 -6.79 -6.47 -16.97
N SER A 396 -5.48 -6.37 -17.10
CA SER A 396 -4.78 -5.10 -17.05
C SER A 396 -3.81 -4.91 -18.19
N GLN A 397 -3.68 -3.66 -18.61
CA GLN A 397 -2.70 -3.21 -19.58
C GLN A 397 -2.03 -1.94 -19.06
N ASN A 398 -0.71 -1.92 -19.11
CA ASN A 398 0.09 -0.73 -18.88
C ASN A 398 0.95 -0.44 -20.13
N LYS A 399 1.09 0.84 -20.46
CA LYS A 399 2.02 1.34 -21.48
C LYS A 399 2.77 2.52 -20.88
N GLU A 400 4.07 2.52 -21.03
CA GLU A 400 4.95 3.59 -20.59
C GLU A 400 5.92 3.88 -21.73
N ASN A 401 6.05 5.13 -22.11
CA ASN A 401 7.03 5.60 -23.05
C ASN A 401 7.90 6.64 -22.36
N GLU A 402 9.20 6.52 -22.51
CA GLU A 402 10.18 7.42 -21.96
C GLU A 402 11.13 7.84 -23.07
N TYR A 403 11.38 9.12 -23.19
CA TYR A 403 12.27 9.72 -24.15
C TYR A 403 13.25 10.61 -23.40
N ALA A 404 14.54 10.46 -23.68
CA ALA A 404 15.55 11.33 -23.11
C ALA A 404 16.54 11.81 -24.17
N THR A 405 16.94 13.06 -24.06
CA THR A 405 18.07 13.63 -24.80
C THR A 405 19.15 13.99 -23.81
N ILE A 406 20.32 13.43 -24.03
CA ILE A 406 21.48 13.60 -23.17
C ILE A 406 22.50 14.44 -23.90
N TYR A 407 22.88 15.57 -23.31
CA TYR A 407 23.96 16.46 -23.75
C TYR A 407 25.14 16.27 -22.82
N ASP A 408 26.31 15.90 -23.35
CA ASP A 408 27.52 15.62 -22.59
C ASP A 408 28.66 16.46 -23.14
N GLN A 409 29.32 17.30 -22.33
CA GLN A 409 30.30 18.25 -22.77
C GLN A 409 31.38 18.50 -21.72
N ILE A 410 32.66 18.61 -22.19
CA ILE A 410 33.76 19.13 -21.39
C ILE A 410 33.62 20.65 -21.36
N ILE A 411 33.54 21.25 -20.18
CA ILE A 411 33.42 22.70 -20.01
C ILE A 411 34.74 23.38 -20.49
N GLY A 412 34.57 24.35 -21.41
CA GLY A 412 35.69 25.04 -22.05
C GLY A 412 36.08 24.49 -23.41
N ASP A 413 35.55 23.35 -23.82
CA ASP A 413 35.71 22.76 -25.15
C ASP A 413 34.36 22.51 -25.85
N PRO A 414 33.87 23.48 -26.65
CA PRO A 414 32.60 23.29 -27.39
C PRO A 414 32.63 22.13 -28.40
N SER A 415 33.81 21.70 -28.86
CA SER A 415 33.96 20.61 -29.81
C SER A 415 33.73 19.24 -29.19
N SER A 416 33.76 19.14 -27.87
CA SER A 416 33.51 17.93 -27.09
C SER A 416 32.03 17.63 -26.89
N LEU A 417 31.09 18.46 -27.40
CA LEU A 417 29.67 18.23 -27.22
C LEU A 417 29.20 16.95 -27.93
N GLU A 418 28.77 16.00 -27.13
CA GLU A 418 28.12 14.77 -27.60
C GLU A 418 26.63 14.83 -27.28
N THR A 419 25.81 14.34 -28.22
CA THR A 419 24.37 14.24 -28.03
C THR A 419 23.93 12.79 -28.20
N GLN A 420 23.22 12.27 -27.23
CA GLN A 420 22.67 10.92 -27.25
C GLN A 420 21.15 11.00 -27.03
N GLY A 421 20.41 10.16 -27.76
CA GLY A 421 18.97 9.97 -27.57
C GLY A 421 18.68 8.59 -26.99
N THR A 422 17.79 8.52 -26.04
CA THR A 422 17.25 7.22 -25.58
C THR A 422 15.74 7.19 -25.70
N THR A 423 15.22 6.05 -26.11
CA THR A 423 13.78 5.76 -26.13
C THR A 423 13.54 4.43 -25.42
N ASN A 424 12.67 4.43 -24.42
CA ASN A 424 12.28 3.24 -23.68
C ASN A 424 10.77 3.08 -23.75
N LYS A 425 10.28 2.05 -24.44
CA LYS A 425 8.85 1.75 -24.56
C LYS A 425 8.54 0.44 -23.87
N ASN A 426 7.73 0.53 -22.83
CA ASN A 426 7.29 -0.61 -22.06
C ASN A 426 5.81 -0.88 -22.30
N LYS A 427 5.46 -2.13 -22.60
CA LYS A 427 4.08 -2.60 -22.69
C LYS A 427 3.91 -3.84 -21.82
N GLN A 428 3.06 -3.74 -20.82
CA GLN A 428 2.72 -4.85 -19.96
C GLN A 428 1.26 -5.24 -20.13
N GLN A 429 0.99 -6.54 -20.18
CA GLN A 429 -0.35 -7.12 -20.12
C GLN A 429 -0.36 -8.18 -19.02
N ARG A 430 -1.42 -8.19 -18.20
CA ARG A 430 -1.59 -9.16 -17.14
C ARG A 430 -3.04 -9.61 -17.07
N ASN A 431 -3.22 -10.92 -16.99
CA ASN A 431 -4.52 -11.58 -16.82
C ASN A 431 -4.47 -12.40 -15.52
N LEU A 432 -5.52 -12.31 -14.71
CA LEU A 432 -5.67 -13.03 -13.46
C LEU A 432 -7.00 -13.78 -13.46
N LEU A 433 -6.96 -15.05 -13.09
CA LEU A 433 -8.12 -15.87 -12.73
C LEU A 433 -7.87 -16.43 -11.34
N GLN A 434 -8.78 -16.20 -10.40
CA GLN A 434 -8.70 -16.78 -9.06
C GLN A 434 -10.06 -17.33 -8.65
N THR A 435 -10.06 -18.50 -8.01
CA THR A 435 -11.26 -19.11 -7.44
C THR A 435 -10.95 -19.57 -6.03
N ASP A 436 -11.76 -19.13 -5.06
CA ASP A 436 -11.61 -19.46 -3.64
C ASP A 436 -12.90 -20.08 -3.11
N TYR A 437 -12.83 -21.28 -2.58
CA TYR A 437 -13.91 -21.97 -1.90
C TYR A 437 -13.64 -22.08 -0.42
N VAL A 438 -14.56 -21.62 0.41
CA VAL A 438 -14.49 -21.65 1.88
C VAL A 438 -15.63 -22.48 2.41
N LEU A 439 -15.31 -23.55 3.15
CA LEU A 439 -16.25 -24.47 3.75
C LEU A 439 -16.09 -24.52 5.29
N PRO A 440 -17.01 -23.97 6.08
CA PRO A 440 -17.03 -24.16 7.52
C PRO A 440 -17.35 -25.62 7.90
N ILE A 441 -16.53 -26.23 8.76
CA ILE A 441 -16.65 -27.60 9.23
C ILE A 441 -16.94 -27.60 10.74
N GLY A 442 -18.02 -28.21 11.15
CA GLY A 442 -18.45 -28.22 12.55
C GLY A 442 -18.72 -26.81 13.10
N LYS A 443 -18.34 -26.54 14.35
CA LYS A 443 -18.52 -25.25 15.03
C LYS A 443 -17.32 -24.31 14.86
N SER A 444 -16.09 -24.83 14.72
CA SER A 444 -14.84 -24.07 14.76
C SER A 444 -13.88 -24.42 13.61
N GLY A 445 -14.20 -25.40 12.77
CA GLY A 445 -13.35 -25.80 11.66
C GLY A 445 -13.65 -24.98 10.40
N ARG A 446 -12.61 -24.69 9.60
CA ARG A 446 -12.71 -24.02 8.30
C ARG A 446 -11.74 -24.66 7.33
N PHE A 447 -12.28 -25.17 6.23
CA PHE A 447 -11.52 -25.67 5.09
C PHE A 447 -11.58 -24.65 3.96
N GLU A 448 -10.47 -24.44 3.30
CA GLU A 448 -10.37 -23.59 2.12
C GLU A 448 -9.57 -24.31 1.03
N ALA A 449 -9.98 -24.12 -0.21
CA ALA A 449 -9.25 -24.57 -1.37
C ALA A 449 -9.45 -23.59 -2.52
N GLY A 450 -8.47 -23.47 -3.38
CA GLY A 450 -8.59 -22.56 -4.51
C GLY A 450 -7.54 -22.78 -5.58
N TYR A 451 -7.78 -22.09 -6.69
CA TYR A 451 -6.91 -22.00 -7.84
C TYR A 451 -6.62 -20.55 -8.14
N ARG A 452 -5.40 -20.29 -8.61
CA ARG A 452 -4.99 -18.99 -9.11
C ARG A 452 -4.07 -19.13 -10.32
N GLY A 453 -4.50 -18.59 -11.47
CA GLY A 453 -3.69 -18.43 -12.68
C GLY A 453 -3.32 -16.97 -12.85
N SER A 454 -2.04 -16.67 -13.01
CA SER A 454 -1.49 -15.34 -13.32
C SER A 454 -0.66 -15.42 -14.58
N PHE A 455 -1.05 -14.66 -15.62
CA PHE A 455 -0.44 -14.69 -16.94
C PHE A 455 -0.01 -13.28 -17.29
N GLN A 456 1.30 -13.07 -17.40
CA GLN A 456 1.90 -11.77 -17.65
C GLN A 456 2.80 -11.80 -18.87
N LYS A 457 2.72 -10.75 -19.69
CA LYS A 457 3.63 -10.51 -20.80
C LYS A 457 4.08 -9.05 -20.76
N ASN A 458 5.40 -8.84 -20.77
CA ASN A 458 6.04 -7.53 -20.85
C ASN A 458 6.88 -7.46 -22.10
N LEU A 459 6.79 -6.37 -22.84
CA LEU A 459 7.66 -6.03 -23.96
C LEU A 459 8.33 -4.70 -23.63
N THR A 460 9.66 -4.70 -23.56
CA THR A 460 10.48 -3.50 -23.36
C THR A 460 11.30 -3.28 -24.61
N ASP A 461 11.12 -2.15 -25.28
CA ASP A 461 11.88 -1.73 -26.45
C ASP A 461 12.74 -0.53 -26.05
N PHE A 462 14.04 -0.76 -25.89
CA PHE A 462 15.02 0.25 -25.50
C PHE A 462 15.95 0.55 -26.67
N VAL A 463 15.95 1.78 -27.14
CA VAL A 463 16.74 2.23 -28.29
C VAL A 463 17.66 3.38 -27.86
N VAL A 464 18.93 3.30 -28.24
CA VAL A 464 19.95 4.33 -28.03
C VAL A 464 20.49 4.82 -29.38
N THR A 465 20.59 6.12 -29.51
CA THR A 465 21.15 6.78 -30.71
C THR A 465 22.25 7.77 -30.31
N PRO A 466 23.34 7.89 -31.08
CA PRO A 466 23.68 7.13 -32.29
C PRO A 466 24.27 5.74 -32.02
N ILE A 467 24.51 5.35 -30.75
CA ILE A 467 25.22 4.10 -30.40
C ILE A 467 24.19 2.98 -30.24
N SER A 468 24.01 2.18 -31.31
CA SER A 468 22.99 1.13 -31.33
C SER A 468 23.30 -0.09 -30.44
N ASP A 469 24.55 -0.29 -30.07
CA ASP A 469 25.01 -1.48 -29.31
C ASP A 469 24.36 -1.62 -27.92
N PHE A 470 23.81 -0.55 -27.39
CA PHE A 470 23.03 -0.54 -26.15
C PHE A 470 21.50 -0.70 -26.36
N SER A 471 21.08 -0.88 -27.61
CA SER A 471 19.65 -1.07 -27.92
C SER A 471 19.24 -2.51 -27.76
N ASN A 472 18.06 -2.75 -27.19
CA ASN A 472 17.51 -4.10 -27.05
C ASN A 472 15.99 -4.11 -26.96
N THR A 473 15.39 -5.12 -27.57
CA THR A 473 13.97 -5.45 -27.38
C THR A 473 13.89 -6.72 -26.52
N LEU A 474 13.38 -6.58 -25.29
CA LEU A 474 13.21 -7.68 -24.33
C LEU A 474 11.74 -8.07 -24.23
N GLU A 475 11.43 -9.33 -24.47
CA GLU A 475 10.14 -9.94 -24.16
C GLU A 475 10.27 -10.81 -22.89
N TYR A 476 9.46 -10.49 -21.89
CA TYR A 476 9.34 -11.28 -20.66
C TYR A 476 7.93 -11.86 -20.55
N VAL A 477 7.83 -13.18 -20.46
CA VAL A 477 6.56 -13.89 -20.26
C VAL A 477 6.65 -14.67 -18.95
N GLU A 478 5.64 -14.52 -18.09
CA GLU A 478 5.53 -15.25 -16.84
C GLU A 478 4.11 -15.82 -16.69
N ASN A 479 4.02 -17.15 -16.63
CA ASN A 479 2.78 -17.88 -16.42
C ASN A 479 2.90 -18.68 -15.14
N VAL A 480 2.05 -18.40 -14.15
CA VAL A 480 2.02 -19.10 -12.87
C VAL A 480 0.65 -19.70 -12.65
N ASN A 481 0.59 -21.03 -12.52
CA ASN A 481 -0.60 -21.77 -12.11
C ASN A 481 -0.41 -22.25 -10.67
N ALA A 482 -1.33 -21.92 -9.80
CA ALA A 482 -1.23 -22.23 -8.39
C ALA A 482 -2.50 -22.88 -7.86
N PHE A 483 -2.33 -23.95 -7.09
CA PHE A 483 -3.39 -24.64 -6.36
C PHE A 483 -3.06 -24.58 -4.88
N TYR A 484 -4.03 -24.28 -4.05
CA TYR A 484 -3.85 -24.29 -2.61
C TYR A 484 -4.99 -25.02 -1.90
N THR A 485 -4.66 -25.56 -0.74
CA THR A 485 -5.61 -26.04 0.25
C THR A 485 -5.12 -25.65 1.64
N GLN A 486 -6.08 -25.32 2.52
CA GLN A 486 -5.75 -25.03 3.91
C GLN A 486 -6.89 -25.41 4.83
N TYR A 487 -6.55 -25.77 6.06
CA TYR A 487 -7.50 -26.14 7.09
C TYR A 487 -7.11 -25.48 8.42
N GLY A 488 -8.08 -24.89 9.10
CA GLY A 488 -7.92 -24.32 10.43
C GLY A 488 -9.03 -24.75 11.36
N SER A 489 -8.70 -24.86 12.65
CA SER A 489 -9.68 -25.15 13.69
C SER A 489 -9.24 -24.58 15.04
N LYS A 490 -10.22 -24.37 15.92
CA LYS A 490 -9.98 -23.92 17.30
C LYS A 490 -10.51 -24.98 18.27
N PHE A 491 -9.66 -25.40 19.19
CA PHE A 491 -9.99 -26.30 20.28
C PHE A 491 -9.65 -25.64 21.62
N ASN A 492 -10.66 -25.22 22.37
CA ASN A 492 -10.50 -24.44 23.61
C ASN A 492 -9.65 -23.18 23.37
N LYS A 493 -8.49 -23.10 24.05
CA LYS A 493 -7.52 -22.01 23.97
C LYS A 493 -6.51 -22.19 22.84
N PHE A 494 -6.56 -23.29 22.12
CA PHE A 494 -5.61 -23.65 21.08
C PHE A 494 -6.25 -23.52 19.70
N SER A 495 -5.62 -22.80 18.79
CA SER A 495 -6.04 -22.72 17.42
C SER A 495 -4.86 -22.98 16.47
N TYR A 496 -5.14 -23.61 15.35
CA TYR A 496 -4.13 -23.90 14.34
C TYR A 496 -4.67 -23.65 12.93
N PHE A 497 -3.76 -23.39 12.02
CA PHE A 497 -4.03 -23.19 10.60
C PHE A 497 -2.91 -23.79 9.79
N LEU A 498 -3.22 -24.77 8.95
CA LEU A 498 -2.25 -25.50 8.14
C LEU A 498 -2.61 -25.34 6.68
N GLY A 499 -1.66 -25.00 5.83
CA GLY A 499 -1.86 -24.79 4.42
C GLY A 499 -0.73 -25.36 3.56
N LEU A 500 -1.09 -25.76 2.35
CA LEU A 500 -0.16 -26.17 1.31
C LEU A 500 -0.57 -25.52 0.00
N ARG A 501 0.39 -24.92 -0.67
CA ARG A 501 0.27 -24.35 -2.01
C ARG A 501 1.27 -25.00 -2.94
N PHE A 502 0.83 -25.34 -4.14
CA PHE A 502 1.67 -25.79 -5.23
C PHE A 502 1.65 -24.75 -6.34
N GLU A 503 2.81 -24.38 -6.87
CA GLU A 503 2.93 -23.48 -8.01
C GLU A 503 3.74 -24.15 -9.13
N ASP A 504 3.15 -24.13 -10.34
CA ASP A 504 3.82 -24.42 -11.62
C ASP A 504 4.07 -23.08 -12.33
N SER A 505 5.34 -22.75 -12.51
CA SER A 505 5.78 -21.46 -13.06
C SER A 505 6.58 -21.69 -14.35
N HIS A 506 6.19 -20.97 -15.40
CA HIS A 506 6.88 -20.95 -16.70
C HIS A 506 7.27 -19.50 -17.00
N ILE A 507 8.58 -19.26 -17.15
CA ILE A 507 9.17 -17.94 -17.40
C ILE A 507 9.98 -18.00 -18.68
N GLU A 508 9.76 -17.03 -19.57
CA GLU A 508 10.57 -16.81 -20.77
C GLU A 508 11.18 -15.43 -20.72
N VAL A 509 12.47 -15.34 -20.99
CA VAL A 509 13.26 -14.10 -21.07
C VAL A 509 13.91 -14.09 -22.43
N ASN A 510 13.31 -13.36 -23.35
CA ASN A 510 13.68 -13.34 -24.77
C ASN A 510 14.27 -11.98 -25.12
N SER A 511 15.59 -11.89 -25.24
CA SER A 511 16.27 -10.72 -25.83
C SER A 511 16.24 -10.83 -27.33
N LEU A 512 15.26 -10.21 -27.97
CA LEU A 512 14.98 -10.37 -29.41
C LEU A 512 16.10 -9.79 -30.27
N SER A 513 16.67 -8.64 -29.88
CA SER A 513 17.76 -8.00 -30.62
C SER A 513 19.07 -8.76 -30.53
N LEU A 514 19.30 -9.49 -29.44
CA LEU A 514 20.52 -10.29 -29.22
C LEU A 514 20.34 -11.76 -29.61
N ASN A 515 19.16 -12.17 -30.11
CA ASN A 515 18.79 -13.55 -30.37
C ASN A 515 19.08 -14.51 -29.19
N ASN A 516 18.90 -14.01 -27.97
CA ASN A 516 19.11 -14.78 -26.73
C ASN A 516 17.76 -15.14 -26.12
N TYR A 517 17.44 -16.43 -26.05
CA TYR A 517 16.17 -16.96 -25.61
C TYR A 517 16.42 -17.86 -24.38
N ASN A 518 15.88 -17.48 -23.23
CA ASN A 518 16.03 -18.24 -21.98
C ASN A 518 14.66 -18.62 -21.45
N THR A 519 14.48 -19.91 -21.15
CA THR A 519 13.24 -20.46 -20.57
C THR A 519 13.53 -21.16 -19.27
N LYS A 520 12.81 -20.78 -18.22
CA LYS A 520 12.91 -21.38 -16.88
C LYS A 520 11.56 -21.95 -16.44
N LYS A 521 11.58 -23.16 -15.86
CA LYS A 521 10.39 -23.85 -15.34
C LYS A 521 10.64 -24.29 -13.90
N TYR A 522 9.70 -23.95 -13.02
CA TYR A 522 9.78 -24.27 -11.60
C TYR A 522 8.49 -24.89 -11.11
N ASN A 523 8.63 -25.98 -10.34
CA ASN A 523 7.54 -26.64 -9.64
C ASN A 523 7.86 -26.62 -8.14
N ASN A 524 7.11 -25.84 -7.38
CA ASN A 524 7.42 -25.61 -5.97
C ASN A 524 6.21 -25.85 -5.06
N PHE A 525 6.49 -26.42 -3.89
CA PHE A 525 5.54 -26.52 -2.79
C PHE A 525 5.85 -25.47 -1.73
N PHE A 526 4.80 -24.80 -1.26
CA PHE A 526 4.85 -23.73 -0.26
C PHE A 526 3.96 -24.08 0.94
N PRO A 527 4.49 -24.84 1.91
CA PRO A 527 3.78 -25.11 3.15
C PRO A 527 3.69 -23.86 4.02
N SER A 528 2.59 -23.73 4.76
CA SER A 528 2.38 -22.73 5.79
C SER A 528 1.70 -23.35 7.02
N ALA A 529 2.11 -22.92 8.20
CA ALA A 529 1.52 -23.38 9.45
C ALA A 529 1.48 -22.21 10.45
N THR A 530 0.37 -22.06 11.15
CA THR A 530 0.26 -21.14 12.29
C THR A 530 -0.41 -21.87 13.44
N VAL A 531 0.16 -21.75 14.62
CA VAL A 531 -0.38 -22.27 15.86
C VAL A 531 -0.49 -21.12 16.85
N ASN A 532 -1.63 -20.98 17.50
CA ASN A 532 -1.87 -19.95 18.49
C ASN A 532 -2.43 -20.54 19.79
N TYR A 533 -1.93 -20.06 20.92
CA TYR A 533 -2.42 -20.40 22.24
C TYR A 533 -2.87 -19.13 22.98
N GLU A 534 -4.13 -19.09 23.40
CA GLU A 534 -4.74 -18.00 24.14
C GLU A 534 -4.64 -18.26 25.65
N PHE A 535 -3.74 -17.56 26.36
CA PHE A 535 -3.69 -17.62 27.81
C PHE A 535 -4.96 -17.03 28.44
N SER A 536 -5.44 -15.93 27.83
CA SER A 536 -6.68 -15.23 28.17
C SER A 536 -7.19 -14.46 26.95
N GLU A 537 -8.37 -13.86 27.02
CA GLU A 537 -8.91 -12.96 25.98
C GLU A 537 -7.97 -11.79 25.63
N SER A 538 -7.09 -11.42 26.56
CA SER A 538 -6.15 -10.31 26.42
C SER A 538 -4.70 -10.74 26.17
N SER A 539 -4.39 -12.03 26.10
CA SER A 539 -2.99 -12.52 26.04
C SER A 539 -2.90 -13.81 25.25
N SER A 540 -2.02 -13.83 24.26
CA SER A 540 -1.80 -15.00 23.39
C SER A 540 -0.36 -15.08 22.90
N VAL A 541 0.06 -16.28 22.54
CA VAL A 541 1.32 -16.57 21.84
C VAL A 541 1.02 -17.27 20.53
N SER A 542 1.78 -16.96 19.48
CA SER A 542 1.66 -17.59 18.18
C SER A 542 3.02 -18.05 17.65
N LEU A 543 3.04 -19.19 16.99
CA LEU A 543 4.18 -19.68 16.22
C LEU A 543 3.73 -19.87 14.79
N SER A 544 4.40 -19.26 13.84
CA SER A 544 4.09 -19.39 12.43
C SER A 544 5.31 -19.75 11.59
N TYR A 545 5.07 -20.50 10.55
CA TYR A 545 6.04 -20.88 9.53
C TYR A 545 5.42 -20.67 8.14
N SER A 546 6.21 -20.16 7.19
CA SER A 546 5.84 -20.13 5.78
C SER A 546 7.07 -20.26 4.89
N LYS A 547 6.95 -21.02 3.80
CA LYS A 547 7.92 -21.04 2.71
C LYS A 547 7.48 -20.09 1.61
N ARG A 548 8.40 -19.29 1.05
CA ARG A 548 8.13 -18.22 0.10
C ARG A 548 9.13 -18.25 -1.05
N ILE A 549 8.75 -17.63 -2.17
CA ILE A 549 9.63 -17.44 -3.34
C ILE A 549 9.78 -15.94 -3.63
N ASN A 550 10.95 -15.53 -4.09
CA ASN A 550 11.19 -14.21 -4.65
C ASN A 550 11.72 -14.37 -6.06
N ARG A 551 10.91 -13.98 -7.06
CA ARG A 551 11.28 -14.04 -8.47
C ARG A 551 12.02 -12.78 -8.88
N PRO A 552 13.08 -12.86 -9.72
CA PRO A 552 13.76 -11.68 -10.23
C PRO A 552 12.79 -10.81 -11.05
N ARG A 553 12.84 -9.51 -10.81
CA ARG A 553 12.04 -8.55 -11.59
C ARG A 553 12.59 -8.44 -13.01
N GLY A 554 11.74 -8.13 -14.00
CA GLY A 554 12.14 -8.07 -15.42
C GLY A 554 13.36 -7.18 -15.68
N ARG A 555 13.52 -6.03 -14.98
CA ARG A 555 14.70 -5.17 -15.10
C ARG A 555 16.01 -5.83 -14.64
N PHE A 556 15.93 -6.78 -13.71
CA PHE A 556 17.12 -7.52 -13.23
C PHE A 556 17.55 -8.62 -14.20
N LEU A 557 16.68 -8.99 -15.12
CA LEU A 557 16.95 -9.97 -16.17
C LEU A 557 17.38 -9.32 -17.50
N ASN A 558 17.21 -7.98 -17.64
CA ASN A 558 17.58 -7.28 -18.87
C ASN A 558 19.09 -7.10 -18.99
N PRO A 559 19.77 -7.77 -19.95
CA PRO A 559 21.22 -7.73 -20.10
C PRO A 559 21.76 -6.40 -20.64
N VAL A 560 20.89 -5.43 -20.95
CA VAL A 560 21.28 -4.12 -21.48
C VAL A 560 21.50 -3.14 -20.36
N SER A 561 22.57 -2.35 -20.47
CA SER A 561 22.98 -1.37 -19.47
C SER A 561 22.11 -0.12 -19.49
N SER A 562 21.85 0.44 -18.29
CA SER A 562 21.28 1.77 -18.12
C SER A 562 22.33 2.85 -18.37
N LEU A 563 21.99 3.91 -19.11
CA LEU A 563 22.90 5.02 -19.46
C LEU A 563 22.72 6.27 -18.56
N SER A 564 22.11 6.13 -17.39
CA SER A 564 21.88 7.25 -16.47
C SER A 564 23.19 7.92 -15.95
N SER A 565 24.28 7.16 -15.91
CA SER A 565 25.63 7.66 -15.66
C SER A 565 26.58 7.08 -16.72
N ASN A 566 27.63 7.83 -17.10
CA ASN A 566 28.64 7.36 -18.02
C ASN A 566 29.73 6.52 -17.35
N ILE A 567 29.87 6.61 -16.01
CA ILE A 567 30.91 5.89 -15.23
C ILE A 567 30.32 4.87 -14.23
N ASN A 568 29.00 4.91 -13.98
CA ASN A 568 28.31 3.96 -13.13
C ASN A 568 27.08 3.41 -13.85
N ILE A 569 27.16 2.20 -14.37
CA ILE A 569 26.10 1.57 -15.16
C ILE A 569 25.46 0.40 -14.40
N PHE A 570 24.18 0.18 -14.64
CA PHE A 570 23.47 -0.99 -14.16
C PHE A 570 23.14 -1.92 -15.33
N GLN A 571 23.43 -3.21 -15.18
CA GLN A 571 23.12 -4.24 -16.17
C GLN A 571 22.48 -5.43 -15.47
N GLY A 572 21.31 -5.85 -15.93
CA GLY A 572 20.65 -7.05 -15.42
C GLY A 572 21.39 -8.33 -15.83
N ASN A 573 21.03 -9.42 -15.19
CA ASN A 573 21.59 -10.76 -15.42
C ASN A 573 20.44 -11.74 -15.73
N PRO A 574 20.31 -12.25 -16.98
CA PRO A 574 19.25 -13.18 -17.35
C PRO A 574 19.38 -14.56 -16.67
N ASP A 575 20.55 -14.89 -16.11
CA ASP A 575 20.81 -16.20 -15.52
C ASP A 575 20.42 -16.31 -14.05
N ILE A 576 20.02 -15.20 -13.39
CA ILE A 576 19.60 -15.26 -11.98
C ILE A 576 18.35 -16.12 -11.78
N ASP A 577 18.39 -16.96 -10.74
CA ASP A 577 17.31 -17.85 -10.34
C ASP A 577 16.48 -17.23 -9.20
N PRO A 578 15.21 -17.65 -9.02
CA PRO A 578 14.41 -17.24 -7.88
C PRO A 578 15.05 -17.67 -6.55
N SER A 579 14.95 -16.82 -5.54
CA SER A 579 15.34 -17.18 -4.18
C SER A 579 14.18 -17.78 -3.40
N LEU A 580 14.47 -18.73 -2.49
CA LEU A 580 13.49 -19.38 -1.64
C LEU A 580 13.76 -19.03 -0.17
N THR A 581 12.73 -18.58 0.54
CA THR A 581 12.83 -18.15 1.95
C THR A 581 11.94 -19.02 2.82
N ASP A 582 12.54 -19.61 3.87
CA ASP A 582 11.86 -20.23 4.99
C ASP A 582 11.77 -19.23 6.13
N ALA A 583 10.54 -18.84 6.53
CA ALA A 583 10.27 -17.82 7.55
C ALA A 583 9.59 -18.43 8.76
N ILE A 584 10.17 -18.22 9.95
CA ILE A 584 9.62 -18.62 11.25
C ILE A 584 9.43 -17.36 12.10
N ASP A 585 8.28 -17.24 12.75
CA ASP A 585 7.96 -16.09 13.61
C ASP A 585 7.26 -16.59 14.90
N LEU A 586 7.80 -16.21 16.07
CA LEU A 586 7.24 -16.46 17.38
C LEU A 586 6.70 -15.14 17.95
N GLY A 587 5.39 -14.97 17.95
CA GLY A 587 4.71 -13.75 18.39
C GLY A 587 4.11 -13.86 19.78
N TYR A 588 4.10 -12.76 20.53
CA TYR A 588 3.36 -12.59 21.77
C TYR A 588 2.55 -11.31 21.75
N LEU A 589 1.27 -11.40 22.07
CA LEU A 589 0.34 -10.28 22.17
C LEU A 589 -0.21 -10.17 23.59
N LYS A 590 -0.17 -8.94 24.14
CA LYS A 590 -0.84 -8.60 25.42
C LYS A 590 -1.60 -7.29 25.28
N LYS A 591 -2.88 -7.33 25.67
CA LYS A 591 -3.76 -6.15 25.72
C LYS A 591 -4.09 -5.83 27.17
N TRP A 592 -3.88 -4.58 27.56
CA TRP A 592 -4.39 -3.97 28.80
C TRP A 592 -5.42 -2.90 28.43
N SER A 593 -6.08 -2.31 29.36
CA SER A 593 -7.11 -1.28 29.13
C SER A 593 -6.59 -0.07 28.32
N LYS A 594 -5.34 0.34 28.53
CA LYS A 594 -4.71 1.52 27.91
C LYS A 594 -3.52 1.19 27.04
N LEU A 595 -3.05 -0.05 27.04
CA LEU A 595 -1.82 -0.46 26.39
C LEU A 595 -2.04 -1.76 25.63
N THR A 596 -1.64 -1.80 24.35
CA THR A 596 -1.46 -3.03 23.59
C THR A 596 0.02 -3.18 23.27
N PHE A 597 0.59 -4.30 23.64
CA PHE A 597 1.96 -4.67 23.36
C PHE A 597 2.00 -5.93 22.52
N ASN A 598 2.76 -5.90 21.43
CA ASN A 598 3.04 -7.06 20.59
C ASN A 598 4.54 -7.14 20.37
N THR A 599 5.09 -8.32 20.53
CA THR A 599 6.50 -8.59 20.21
C THR A 599 6.59 -9.86 19.40
N SER A 600 7.60 -9.96 18.55
CA SER A 600 7.95 -11.18 17.83
C SER A 600 9.45 -11.38 17.74
N ALA A 601 9.87 -12.65 17.82
CA ALA A 601 11.20 -13.12 17.46
C ALA A 601 11.06 -13.85 16.12
N TYR A 602 11.88 -13.52 15.14
CA TYR A 602 11.79 -14.12 13.80
C TYR A 602 13.14 -14.55 13.25
N ILE A 603 13.10 -15.56 12.38
CA ILE A 603 14.23 -15.99 11.58
C ILE A 603 13.77 -16.28 10.16
N ASN A 604 14.45 -15.70 9.17
CA ASN A 604 14.29 -15.97 7.75
C ASN A 604 15.59 -16.58 7.21
N ILE A 605 15.47 -17.69 6.50
CA ILE A 605 16.58 -18.37 5.85
C ILE A 605 16.29 -18.35 4.35
N THR A 606 17.10 -17.61 3.60
CA THR A 606 16.95 -17.45 2.16
C THR A 606 18.06 -18.18 1.43
N ASN A 607 17.71 -19.13 0.57
CA ASN A 607 18.62 -19.80 -0.36
C ASN A 607 18.61 -19.05 -1.69
N ASP A 608 19.74 -19.05 -2.40
CA ASP A 608 19.95 -18.36 -3.67
C ASP A 608 19.59 -16.85 -3.58
N ALA A 609 20.02 -16.22 -2.47
CA ALA A 609 19.70 -14.83 -2.15
C ALA A 609 20.25 -13.88 -3.22
N PHE A 610 19.43 -12.92 -3.67
CA PHE A 610 19.88 -11.91 -4.60
C PHE A 610 20.77 -10.88 -3.92
N GLN A 611 21.92 -10.59 -4.56
CA GLN A 611 22.81 -9.52 -4.18
C GLN A 611 23.22 -8.70 -5.40
N PHE A 612 23.47 -7.42 -5.18
CA PHE A 612 24.07 -6.56 -6.21
C PHE A 612 25.54 -6.44 -5.93
N ILE A 613 26.33 -6.79 -6.95
CA ILE A 613 27.78 -6.59 -6.92
C ILE A 613 28.17 -5.44 -7.83
N ARG A 614 29.27 -4.77 -7.48
CA ARG A 614 29.92 -3.76 -8.30
C ARG A 614 31.28 -4.28 -8.73
N LYS A 615 31.58 -4.13 -10.03
CA LYS A 615 32.85 -4.55 -10.63
C LYS A 615 33.19 -3.62 -11.78
N GLU A 616 34.42 -3.65 -12.22
CA GLU A 616 34.84 -2.99 -13.45
C GLU A 616 34.15 -3.62 -14.68
N SER A 617 33.67 -2.79 -15.59
CA SER A 617 33.03 -3.25 -16.83
C SER A 617 34.01 -3.57 -17.96
N GLY A 618 35.26 -3.08 -17.86
CA GLY A 618 36.27 -3.04 -18.94
C GLY A 618 36.13 -1.84 -19.89
N LEU A 619 35.08 -1.03 -19.69
CA LEU A 619 34.93 0.24 -20.41
C LEU A 619 35.61 1.38 -19.63
N PHE A 620 36.07 2.37 -20.38
CA PHE A 620 36.67 3.57 -19.78
C PHE A 620 36.07 4.82 -20.43
N VAL A 621 35.80 5.82 -19.61
CA VAL A 621 35.36 7.16 -20.02
C VAL A 621 36.41 8.14 -19.50
N ASP A 622 37.08 8.87 -20.37
CA ASP A 622 38.21 9.78 -20.04
C ASP A 622 39.29 9.10 -19.19
N GLY A 623 39.59 7.82 -19.48
CA GLY A 623 40.52 7.01 -18.70
C GLY A 623 40.03 6.60 -17.30
N VAL A 624 38.75 6.84 -16.96
CA VAL A 624 38.08 6.39 -15.72
C VAL A 624 37.44 5.03 -15.96
N PRO A 625 37.67 4.01 -15.13
CA PRO A 625 37.00 2.74 -15.27
C PRO A 625 35.49 2.88 -14.99
N VAL A 626 34.68 2.34 -15.89
CA VAL A 626 33.23 2.29 -15.73
C VAL A 626 32.87 1.14 -14.78
N ILE A 627 32.18 1.48 -13.71
CA ILE A 627 31.74 0.50 -12.70
C ILE A 627 30.38 -0.06 -13.09
N LEU A 628 30.32 -1.39 -13.23
CA LEU A 628 29.13 -2.15 -13.52
C LEU A 628 28.49 -2.67 -12.23
N SER A 629 27.20 -2.33 -12.00
CA SER A 629 26.37 -2.93 -10.98
C SER A 629 25.49 -4.01 -11.59
N THR A 630 25.53 -5.24 -11.09
CA THR A 630 24.77 -6.38 -11.63
C THR A 630 24.23 -7.27 -10.51
N PRO A 631 22.99 -7.82 -10.65
CA PRO A 631 22.45 -8.78 -9.68
C PRO A 631 23.05 -10.17 -9.90
N ILE A 632 23.29 -10.84 -8.78
CA ILE A 632 23.75 -12.26 -8.74
C ILE A 632 22.97 -13.03 -7.67
N ASN A 633 22.97 -14.37 -7.76
CA ASN A 633 22.60 -15.24 -6.65
C ASN A 633 23.83 -15.56 -5.79
N LEU A 634 23.72 -15.34 -4.48
CA LEU A 634 24.67 -15.88 -3.49
C LEU A 634 24.05 -17.07 -2.77
N SER A 635 24.87 -17.87 -2.07
CA SER A 635 24.43 -19.15 -1.51
C SER A 635 23.31 -19.01 -0.50
N LYS A 636 23.47 -18.18 0.55
CA LYS A 636 22.50 -18.06 1.63
C LYS A 636 22.50 -16.69 2.29
N GLU A 637 21.32 -16.31 2.78
CA GLU A 637 21.13 -15.20 3.71
C GLU A 637 20.34 -15.67 4.94
N TYR A 638 20.87 -15.42 6.13
CA TYR A 638 20.20 -15.62 7.41
C TYR A 638 19.84 -14.27 8.00
N ARG A 639 18.57 -14.04 8.35
CA ARG A 639 18.10 -12.83 8.99
C ARG A 639 17.30 -13.17 10.23
N ALA A 640 17.85 -12.89 11.40
CA ALA A 640 17.20 -13.16 12.68
C ALA A 640 17.06 -11.86 13.49
N GLY A 641 15.89 -11.65 14.11
CA GLY A 641 15.63 -10.40 14.81
C GLY A 641 14.46 -10.43 15.78
N PHE A 642 14.28 -9.28 16.41
CA PHE A 642 13.18 -8.99 17.32
C PHE A 642 12.43 -7.76 16.87
N GLU A 643 11.13 -7.79 17.04
CA GLU A 643 10.27 -6.65 16.77
C GLU A 643 9.36 -6.38 17.97
N PHE A 644 9.21 -5.10 18.30
CA PHE A 644 8.37 -4.61 19.40
C PHE A 644 7.40 -3.55 18.86
N ASN A 645 6.13 -3.73 19.13
CA ASN A 645 5.07 -2.78 18.79
C ASN A 645 4.29 -2.41 20.02
N LEU A 646 4.06 -1.13 20.21
CA LEU A 646 3.40 -0.58 21.37
C LEU A 646 2.32 0.41 20.91
N ASN A 647 1.08 0.21 21.39
CA ASN A 647 0.00 1.20 21.28
C ASN A 647 -0.41 1.59 22.70
N TYR A 648 -0.17 2.84 23.08
CA TYR A 648 -0.43 3.33 24.43
C TYR A 648 -1.32 4.57 24.40
N THR A 649 -2.43 4.54 25.11
CA THR A 649 -3.38 5.63 25.27
C THR A 649 -3.48 6.03 26.74
N PRO A 650 -2.48 6.79 27.27
CA PRO A 650 -2.48 7.17 28.68
C PRO A 650 -3.70 8.02 29.05
N TYR A 651 -4.10 8.91 28.16
CA TYR A 651 -5.23 9.81 28.31
C TYR A 651 -6.09 9.82 27.04
N LYS A 652 -7.35 10.20 27.12
CA LYS A 652 -8.26 10.30 25.96
C LYS A 652 -7.76 11.28 24.88
N TRP A 653 -6.97 12.26 25.27
CA TRP A 653 -6.41 13.28 24.38
C TRP A 653 -4.98 12.98 23.88
N TRP A 654 -4.32 11.89 24.37
CA TRP A 654 -2.95 11.55 23.98
C TRP A 654 -2.82 10.07 23.64
N ARG A 655 -2.24 9.78 22.48
CA ARG A 655 -1.94 8.43 21.97
C ARG A 655 -0.51 8.36 21.51
N LEU A 656 0.15 7.26 21.84
CA LEU A 656 1.50 6.93 21.43
C LEU A 656 1.49 5.59 20.69
N ASN A 657 2.14 5.54 19.54
CA ASN A 657 2.45 4.30 18.84
C ASN A 657 3.96 4.21 18.70
N GLY A 658 4.54 3.08 19.07
CA GLY A 658 5.96 2.80 18.94
C GLY A 658 6.19 1.51 18.18
N ASN A 659 7.18 1.53 17.27
CA ASN A 659 7.69 0.34 16.62
C ASN A 659 9.22 0.36 16.76
N PHE A 660 9.79 -0.75 17.18
CA PHE A 660 11.23 -0.97 17.20
C PHE A 660 11.52 -2.35 16.62
N ASN A 661 12.41 -2.40 15.63
CA ASN A 661 12.86 -3.65 15.03
C ASN A 661 14.39 -3.68 15.04
N THR A 662 14.96 -4.79 15.44
CA THR A 662 16.40 -5.04 15.40
C THR A 662 16.67 -6.41 14.83
N PHE A 663 17.69 -6.54 13.98
CA PHE A 663 18.06 -7.80 13.39
C PHE A 663 19.55 -7.89 13.05
N ARG A 664 20.02 -9.14 13.05
CA ARG A 664 21.29 -9.55 12.48
C ARG A 664 21.00 -10.19 11.10
N SER A 665 21.69 -9.72 10.09
CA SER A 665 21.69 -10.31 8.75
C SER A 665 23.08 -10.86 8.49
N GLU A 666 23.16 -12.10 7.99
CA GLU A 666 24.39 -12.76 7.59
C GLU A 666 24.20 -13.29 6.17
N THR A 667 25.00 -12.81 5.24
CA THR A 667 25.06 -13.27 3.86
C THR A 667 26.32 -14.11 3.69
N GLN A 668 26.21 -15.24 3.02
CA GLN A 668 27.32 -16.16 2.79
C GLN A 668 27.40 -16.49 1.30
N GLY A 669 28.61 -16.48 0.75
CA GLY A 669 28.87 -16.95 -0.59
C GLY A 669 30.08 -16.32 -1.25
N ASP A 670 30.73 -17.13 -2.08
CA ASP A 670 31.78 -16.70 -2.99
C ASP A 670 31.17 -16.50 -4.39
N TYR A 671 31.62 -15.49 -5.08
CA TYR A 671 31.26 -15.25 -6.47
C TYR A 671 32.52 -15.09 -7.33
N SER A 672 32.57 -15.86 -8.42
CA SER A 672 33.68 -15.79 -9.37
C SER A 672 33.17 -15.27 -10.71
N TYR A 673 33.90 -14.35 -11.29
CA TYR A 673 33.62 -13.81 -12.63
C TYR A 673 34.93 -13.63 -13.41
N VAL A 674 34.81 -13.58 -14.72
CA VAL A 674 35.95 -13.23 -15.58
C VAL A 674 35.98 -11.72 -15.76
N ASP A 675 37.12 -11.10 -15.47
CA ASP A 675 37.32 -9.67 -15.70
C ASP A 675 37.52 -9.36 -17.20
N TYR A 676 37.65 -8.08 -17.55
CA TYR A 676 37.85 -7.66 -18.95
C TYR A 676 39.24 -8.02 -19.51
N LEU A 677 40.18 -8.41 -18.67
CA LEU A 677 41.51 -8.89 -19.06
C LEU A 677 41.54 -10.39 -19.25
N GLY A 678 40.43 -11.10 -19.00
CA GLY A 678 40.33 -12.56 -19.07
C GLY A 678 40.76 -13.30 -17.81
N ASN A 679 41.05 -12.60 -16.70
CA ASN A 679 41.41 -13.23 -15.44
C ASN A 679 40.16 -13.67 -14.67
N THR A 680 40.22 -14.83 -14.05
CA THR A 680 39.18 -15.27 -13.14
C THR A 680 39.36 -14.57 -11.77
N ILE A 681 38.45 -13.69 -11.42
CA ILE A 681 38.40 -13.02 -10.11
C ILE A 681 37.42 -13.78 -9.24
N SER A 682 37.89 -14.26 -8.09
CA SER A 682 37.02 -14.86 -7.07
C SER A 682 36.97 -13.93 -5.87
N GLN A 683 35.77 -13.50 -5.48
CA GLN A 683 35.57 -12.60 -4.37
C GLN A 683 34.62 -13.25 -3.35
N ASN A 684 35.00 -13.19 -2.08
CA ASN A 684 34.15 -13.57 -0.98
C ASN A 684 33.22 -12.40 -0.63
N PHE A 685 31.91 -12.66 -0.59
CA PHE A 685 30.86 -11.69 -0.25
C PHE A 685 30.25 -11.97 1.14
N ASP A 686 30.91 -12.78 1.96
CA ASP A 686 30.45 -12.98 3.33
C ASP A 686 30.38 -11.65 4.06
N ASN A 687 29.21 -11.41 4.64
CA ASN A 687 28.96 -10.19 5.38
C ASN A 687 28.01 -10.43 6.54
N VAL A 688 28.33 -9.81 7.68
CA VAL A 688 27.48 -9.80 8.86
C VAL A 688 27.13 -8.35 9.18
N ALA A 689 25.84 -8.05 9.16
CA ALA A 689 25.32 -6.75 9.52
C ALA A 689 24.40 -6.87 10.73
N PHE A 690 24.55 -5.95 11.70
CA PHE A 690 23.60 -5.73 12.76
C PHE A 690 23.00 -4.34 12.58
N THR A 691 21.68 -4.25 12.52
CA THR A 691 21.00 -2.98 12.34
C THR A 691 19.67 -2.95 13.07
N TRP A 692 19.11 -1.74 13.22
CA TRP A 692 17.80 -1.56 13.84
C TRP A 692 17.12 -0.32 13.27
N PHE A 693 15.82 -0.27 13.36
CA PHE A 693 15.05 0.93 13.10
C PHE A 693 13.97 1.13 14.16
N THR A 694 13.60 2.38 14.37
CA THR A 694 12.52 2.76 15.27
C THR A 694 11.64 3.83 14.67
N ARG A 695 10.36 3.77 15.02
CA ARG A 695 9.38 4.80 14.69
C ARG A 695 8.52 5.06 15.90
N ILE A 696 8.34 6.33 16.22
CA ILE A 696 7.48 6.80 17.31
C ILE A 696 6.50 7.80 16.74
N THR A 697 5.20 7.54 16.93
CA THR A 697 4.12 8.44 16.55
C THR A 697 3.39 8.90 17.80
N SER A 698 3.30 10.20 18.01
CA SER A 698 2.54 10.83 19.09
C SER A 698 1.40 11.64 18.51
N LYS A 699 0.17 11.37 18.91
CA LYS A 699 -1.02 12.15 18.55
C LYS A 699 -1.63 12.78 19.80
N ILE A 700 -1.75 14.10 19.80
CA ILE A 700 -2.26 14.91 20.90
C ILE A 700 -3.45 15.73 20.40
N THR A 701 -4.60 15.65 21.07
CA THR A 701 -5.72 16.55 20.83
C THR A 701 -5.59 17.75 21.77
N LEU A 702 -5.24 18.89 21.20
CA LEU A 702 -5.10 20.19 21.88
C LEU A 702 -6.46 20.82 22.18
N PRO A 703 -6.53 21.89 23.02
CA PRO A 703 -7.71 22.73 23.13
C PRO A 703 -8.26 23.17 21.78
N TYR A 704 -9.54 23.49 21.69
CA TYR A 704 -10.26 23.84 20.46
C TYR A 704 -10.34 22.71 19.42
N LYS A 705 -10.15 21.45 19.85
CA LYS A 705 -10.17 20.24 18.98
C LYS A 705 -9.19 20.31 17.82
N ILE A 706 -8.00 20.86 18.05
CA ILE A 706 -6.89 20.80 17.12
C ILE A 706 -6.11 19.52 17.43
N ASP A 707 -6.02 18.63 16.46
CA ASP A 707 -5.19 17.44 16.55
C ASP A 707 -3.77 17.80 16.08
N TRP A 708 -2.78 17.46 16.89
CA TRP A 708 -1.35 17.55 16.59
C TRP A 708 -0.77 16.15 16.56
N GLN A 709 -0.06 15.82 15.48
CA GLN A 709 0.64 14.55 15.34
C GLN A 709 2.11 14.78 15.01
N THR A 710 2.99 14.03 15.66
CA THR A 710 4.43 13.98 15.38
C THR A 710 4.80 12.55 15.06
N ASN A 711 5.60 12.34 14.01
CA ASN A 711 6.16 11.05 13.64
C ASN A 711 7.68 11.21 13.52
N ALA A 712 8.44 10.50 14.36
CA ALA A 712 9.90 10.47 14.34
C ALA A 712 10.36 9.06 13.96
N THR A 713 11.31 8.97 13.01
CA THR A 713 11.87 7.72 12.50
C THR A 713 13.38 7.79 12.55
N TYR A 714 14.03 6.71 12.94
CA TYR A 714 15.47 6.52 12.83
C TYR A 714 15.76 5.14 12.26
N ASN A 715 16.55 5.12 11.19
CA ASN A 715 17.13 3.92 10.59
C ASN A 715 18.62 3.90 10.93
N ALA A 716 19.10 2.84 11.58
CA ALA A 716 20.51 2.70 11.96
C ALA A 716 21.37 2.36 10.73
N PRO A 717 22.70 2.59 10.80
CA PRO A 717 23.62 2.19 9.75
C PRO A 717 23.53 0.68 9.44
N GLN A 718 23.82 0.32 8.19
CA GLN A 718 23.89 -1.09 7.75
C GLN A 718 25.10 -1.31 6.85
N THR A 719 25.89 -2.36 7.14
CA THR A 719 27.00 -2.79 6.31
C THR A 719 26.58 -3.79 5.25
N ASN A 720 27.26 -3.81 4.13
CA ASN A 720 27.20 -4.82 3.10
C ASN A 720 28.63 -5.24 2.68
N ALA A 721 28.78 -6.21 1.79
CA ALA A 721 30.09 -6.73 1.43
C ALA A 721 31.03 -5.70 0.76
N GLN A 722 30.51 -4.63 0.18
CA GLN A 722 31.28 -3.63 -0.54
C GLN A 722 31.10 -2.20 0.01
N GLY A 723 30.62 -2.08 1.27
CA GLY A 723 30.45 -0.75 1.87
C GLY A 723 29.48 -0.69 3.02
N LYS A 724 28.96 0.52 3.25
CA LYS A 724 28.08 0.81 4.40
C LYS A 724 27.08 1.91 4.03
N SER A 725 25.82 1.71 4.42
CA SER A 725 24.80 2.76 4.45
C SER A 725 24.79 3.40 5.83
N LEU A 726 24.83 4.73 5.90
CA LEU A 726 24.82 5.47 7.16
C LEU A 726 23.41 5.62 7.72
N GLY A 727 23.30 5.96 9.00
CA GLY A 727 22.02 6.11 9.67
C GLY A 727 21.27 7.39 9.27
N VAL A 728 19.94 7.32 9.22
CA VAL A 728 19.06 8.44 8.85
C VAL A 728 18.01 8.67 9.92
N ALA A 729 17.92 9.91 10.42
CA ALA A 729 16.86 10.39 11.28
C ALA A 729 15.93 11.32 10.51
N SER A 730 14.62 11.20 10.67
CA SER A 730 13.65 12.11 10.08
C SER A 730 12.46 12.36 11.01
N MET A 731 11.82 13.53 10.88
CA MET A 731 10.66 13.89 11.67
C MET A 731 9.61 14.58 10.79
N ASN A 732 8.36 14.16 10.95
CA ASN A 732 7.20 14.76 10.30
C ASN A 732 6.25 15.37 11.34
N LEU A 733 5.57 16.47 11.01
CA LEU A 733 4.57 17.13 11.83
C LEU A 733 3.25 17.30 11.06
N ALA A 734 2.13 17.13 11.74
CA ALA A 734 0.82 17.45 11.19
C ALA A 734 -0.08 18.11 12.23
N PHE A 735 -0.87 19.07 11.74
CA PHE A 735 -1.94 19.70 12.48
C PHE A 735 -3.25 19.55 11.71
N SER A 736 -4.34 19.23 12.37
CA SER A 736 -5.64 19.10 11.72
C SER A 736 -6.75 19.63 12.60
N LYS A 737 -7.73 20.29 12.00
CA LYS A 737 -8.93 20.78 12.67
C LYS A 737 -10.17 20.49 11.84
N ASP A 738 -11.16 19.85 12.47
CA ASP A 738 -12.49 19.72 11.89
C ASP A 738 -13.24 21.06 12.02
N ILE A 739 -13.89 21.46 10.93
CA ILE A 739 -14.65 22.70 10.78
C ILE A 739 -16.04 22.39 10.18
N LEU A 740 -16.92 23.39 10.06
CA LEU A 740 -18.27 23.27 9.48
C LEU A 740 -19.10 22.15 10.14
N LYS A 741 -19.10 22.06 11.47
CA LYS A 741 -19.76 21.00 12.25
C LYS A 741 -19.34 19.61 11.81
N ASP A 742 -18.01 19.38 11.72
CA ASP A 742 -17.34 18.13 11.32
C ASP A 742 -17.58 17.70 9.86
N LYS A 743 -18.21 18.54 9.03
CA LYS A 743 -18.38 18.27 7.58
C LYS A 743 -17.12 18.56 6.78
N ALA A 744 -16.23 19.42 7.27
CA ALA A 744 -14.96 19.69 6.62
C ALA A 744 -13.78 19.61 7.60
N SER A 745 -12.58 19.47 7.06
CA SER A 745 -11.34 19.54 7.83
C SER A 745 -10.27 20.30 7.05
N ILE A 746 -9.44 21.05 7.77
CA ILE A 746 -8.20 21.64 7.26
C ILE A 746 -7.05 20.92 7.95
N SER A 747 -6.01 20.55 7.19
CA SER A 747 -4.77 20.01 7.75
C SER A 747 -3.55 20.70 7.15
N LEU A 748 -2.53 20.88 7.97
CA LEU A 748 -1.19 21.31 7.61
C LEU A 748 -0.24 20.13 7.89
N ASN A 749 0.51 19.69 6.89
CA ASN A 749 1.51 18.62 7.00
C ASN A 749 2.88 19.18 6.66
N ILE A 750 3.89 18.85 7.45
CA ILE A 750 5.30 19.17 7.23
C ILE A 750 6.06 17.85 7.23
N SER A 751 6.50 17.41 6.07
CA SER A 751 7.30 16.20 5.91
C SER A 751 8.77 16.55 5.98
N ASP A 752 9.55 15.73 6.72
CA ASP A 752 10.98 15.91 6.92
C ASP A 752 11.37 17.32 7.41
N VAL A 753 10.88 17.68 8.61
CA VAL A 753 11.04 19.01 9.24
C VAL A 753 12.50 19.51 9.19
N PHE A 754 13.46 18.59 9.35
CA PHE A 754 14.90 18.93 9.41
C PHE A 754 15.59 18.85 8.05
N ASN A 755 14.87 18.49 6.97
CA ASN A 755 15.43 18.23 5.64
C ASN A 755 16.61 17.23 5.69
N SER A 756 16.50 16.21 6.51
CA SER A 756 17.56 15.26 6.89
C SER A 756 17.44 13.90 6.23
N ARG A 757 16.37 13.66 5.45
CA ARG A 757 16.11 12.39 4.78
C ARG A 757 16.98 12.23 3.54
N LYS A 758 18.24 11.85 3.79
CA LYS A 758 19.24 11.58 2.78
C LYS A 758 19.69 10.12 2.88
N ARG A 759 19.93 9.48 1.73
CA ARG A 759 20.63 8.19 1.66
C ARG A 759 22.12 8.49 1.57
N ILE A 760 22.87 8.06 2.57
CA ILE A 760 24.33 8.26 2.63
C ILE A 760 24.99 6.89 2.57
N MET A 761 25.92 6.70 1.62
CA MET A 761 26.62 5.44 1.40
C MET A 761 28.11 5.67 1.28
N GLU A 762 28.87 4.80 1.90
CA GLU A 762 30.29 4.60 1.68
C GLU A 762 30.48 3.31 0.89
N THR A 763 31.21 3.34 -0.21
CA THR A 763 31.48 2.17 -1.06
C THR A 763 32.98 1.97 -1.15
N ASN A 764 33.43 0.72 -1.01
CA ASN A 764 34.81 0.33 -1.17
C ASN A 764 34.88 -0.87 -2.12
N ILE A 765 35.50 -0.68 -3.28
CA ILE A 765 35.87 -1.75 -4.22
C ILE A 765 37.40 -1.82 -4.18
N PRO A 766 37.98 -2.86 -3.60
CA PRO A 766 39.43 -2.94 -3.38
C PRO A 766 40.23 -2.70 -4.65
N ASN A 767 41.23 -1.83 -4.59
CA ASN A 767 42.14 -1.41 -5.66
C ASN A 767 41.46 -0.77 -6.89
N VAL A 768 40.20 -0.35 -6.77
CA VAL A 768 39.42 0.26 -7.85
C VAL A 768 38.90 1.63 -7.41
N VAL A 769 38.04 1.69 -6.40
CA VAL A 769 37.44 2.94 -5.98
C VAL A 769 36.97 2.93 -4.52
N ASN A 770 37.25 4.02 -3.81
CA ASN A 770 36.57 4.41 -2.58
C ASN A 770 35.62 5.57 -2.89
N SER A 771 34.38 5.50 -2.45
CA SER A 771 33.46 6.61 -2.68
C SER A 771 32.55 6.87 -1.48
N TYR A 772 32.29 8.16 -1.26
CA TYR A 772 31.25 8.67 -0.37
C TYR A 772 30.12 9.25 -1.23
N SER A 773 28.88 8.90 -0.96
CA SER A 773 27.73 9.43 -1.70
C SER A 773 26.61 9.86 -0.78
N GLU A 774 26.01 11.01 -1.06
CA GLU A 774 24.75 11.47 -0.49
C GLU A 774 23.71 11.61 -1.60
N MET A 775 22.50 11.12 -1.36
CA MET A 775 21.38 11.30 -2.25
C MET A 775 20.16 11.78 -1.47
N GLN A 776 19.64 12.94 -1.84
CA GLN A 776 18.38 13.47 -1.33
C GLN A 776 17.35 13.43 -2.43
N TRP A 777 16.45 12.44 -2.34
CA TRP A 777 15.44 12.21 -3.36
C TRP A 777 14.25 13.18 -3.28
N ARG A 778 13.94 13.67 -2.09
CA ARG A 778 12.93 14.69 -1.82
C ARG A 778 13.42 15.63 -0.74
N VAL A 779 13.21 16.92 -0.93
CA VAL A 779 13.42 17.93 0.10
C VAL A 779 12.22 17.99 1.05
N ARG A 780 12.35 18.74 2.15
CA ARG A 780 11.25 19.05 3.05
C ARG A 780 10.03 19.56 2.27
N GLN A 781 8.84 19.04 2.59
CA GLN A 781 7.59 19.45 1.97
C GLN A 781 6.62 20.00 3.00
N VAL A 782 5.96 21.11 2.68
CA VAL A 782 4.86 21.70 3.45
C VAL A 782 3.59 21.62 2.61
N MET A 783 2.51 21.06 3.15
CA MET A 783 1.27 20.85 2.41
C MET A 783 0.06 21.25 3.24
N VAL A 784 -0.86 22.02 2.65
CA VAL A 784 -2.17 22.34 3.20
C VAL A 784 -3.23 21.55 2.44
N THR A 785 -4.14 20.90 3.17
CA THR A 785 -5.22 20.10 2.60
C THR A 785 -6.55 20.53 3.18
N PHE A 786 -7.53 20.78 2.31
CA PHE A 786 -8.94 20.96 2.66
C PHE A 786 -9.74 19.75 2.20
N THR A 787 -10.55 19.18 3.10
CA THR A 787 -11.43 18.04 2.78
C THR A 787 -12.86 18.37 3.20
N TYR A 788 -13.82 18.29 2.27
CA TYR A 788 -15.25 18.40 2.53
C TYR A 788 -15.93 17.04 2.37
N ARG A 789 -16.78 16.66 3.35
CA ARG A 789 -17.51 15.39 3.38
C ARG A 789 -19.00 15.67 3.41
N PHE A 790 -19.75 15.10 2.48
CA PHE A 790 -21.21 15.23 2.43
C PHE A 790 -21.89 13.89 2.80
N ASN A 791 -23.06 13.99 3.44
CA ASN A 791 -23.81 12.86 3.97
C ASN A 791 -23.01 11.91 4.89
N LYS A 792 -22.06 12.47 5.64
CA LYS A 792 -21.37 11.73 6.71
C LYS A 792 -22.40 11.36 7.78
N GLN A 793 -22.63 10.07 8.02
CA GLN A 793 -23.41 9.66 9.20
C GLN A 793 -22.70 10.14 10.46
N LYS A 794 -23.43 10.81 11.38
CA LYS A 794 -22.90 11.37 12.64
C LYS A 794 -22.12 10.35 13.51
N ASN A 795 -22.25 9.04 13.24
CA ASN A 795 -21.75 7.94 14.06
C ASN A 795 -20.56 7.16 13.47
N GLU A 796 -19.87 7.65 12.44
CA GLU A 796 -18.60 6.99 12.01
C GLU A 796 -17.48 7.10 13.06
N ARG A 797 -17.57 8.03 14.00
CA ARG A 797 -16.64 8.11 15.14
C ARG A 797 -16.93 7.06 16.22
N ASP A 798 -18.17 6.52 16.32
CA ASP A 798 -18.66 5.80 17.50
C ASP A 798 -19.19 4.38 17.22
N ARG A 799 -19.18 3.89 16.00
CA ARG A 799 -19.63 2.52 15.73
C ARG A 799 -18.47 1.54 15.81
N GLN A 800 -18.57 0.60 16.74
CA GLN A 800 -17.93 -0.71 16.59
C GLN A 800 -18.30 -1.28 15.21
N PRO A 801 -17.37 -1.96 14.52
CA PRO A 801 -17.74 -2.66 13.31
C PRO A 801 -18.85 -3.64 13.68
N ARG A 802 -20.08 -3.38 13.23
CA ARG A 802 -20.99 -4.47 12.98
C ARG A 802 -20.18 -5.43 12.13
N ARG A 803 -20.16 -6.71 12.49
CA ARG A 803 -19.56 -7.78 11.70
C ARG A 803 -19.90 -7.50 10.24
N ASP A 804 -18.97 -6.88 9.51
CA ASP A 804 -19.17 -6.62 8.10
C ASP A 804 -19.04 -7.96 7.40
N ASP A 805 -20.18 -8.49 6.97
CA ASP A 805 -20.32 -9.65 6.09
C ASP A 805 -19.78 -9.41 4.67
N ASN A 806 -19.02 -8.35 4.44
CA ASN A 806 -18.38 -8.09 3.16
C ASN A 806 -16.96 -8.68 3.15
N GLY A 807 -16.85 -9.87 2.54
CA GLY A 807 -15.71 -10.43 1.80
C GLY A 807 -14.26 -10.19 2.25
N GLY A 808 -14.04 -9.54 3.37
CA GLY A 808 -12.77 -9.49 4.07
C GLY A 808 -12.59 -10.82 4.80
N GLU A 809 -11.45 -11.42 4.68
CA GLU A 809 -11.02 -12.64 5.34
C GLU A 809 -11.49 -12.65 6.78
N GLY A 810 -12.41 -13.55 7.07
CA GLY A 810 -12.94 -13.72 8.42
C GLY A 810 -11.79 -13.95 9.38
N ASP A 811 -11.70 -13.12 10.39
CA ASP A 811 -10.73 -13.18 11.48
C ASP A 811 -10.95 -14.52 12.25
N PHE A 812 -10.37 -15.61 11.69
CA PHE A 812 -10.55 -16.95 12.26
C PHE A 812 -9.97 -17.04 13.68
N MET A 813 -8.97 -16.16 14.00
CA MET A 813 -8.32 -16.16 15.31
C MET A 813 -8.93 -15.19 16.33
N GLY A 814 -9.93 -14.38 15.97
CA GLY A 814 -10.50 -13.33 16.82
C GLY A 814 -11.91 -13.56 17.37
N ARG A 815 -12.53 -14.75 17.23
CA ARG A 815 -13.81 -15.05 17.89
C ARG A 815 -13.61 -15.79 19.21
N PRO A 816 -14.32 -15.36 20.32
CA PRO A 816 -14.31 -16.08 21.59
C PRO A 816 -14.86 -17.51 21.48
#